data_c0678809727ddcc76a8f14f906975494
#
_entry.id   c0678809727ddcc76a8f14f906975494
#
_cell.length_a   1.000
_cell.length_b   1.000
_cell.length_c   1.000
_cell.angle_alpha   90.00
_cell.angle_beta   90.00
_cell.angle_gamma   90.00
#
_symmetry.space_group_name_H-M   'P 1'
#
loop_
_entity.id
_entity.type
_entity.pdbx_description
1 polymer ?
#
loop_
_entity_poly.entity_id
_entity_poly.type
_entity_poly.pdbx_seq_one_letter_code
_entity_poly.pdbx_strand_id
1 'polypeptide(L)'
;ARLYWRWSNMYELKESTSITRYRRKTGIPIDYKSNDMVVYQIIPHADVANNNKRLWRTIYKMYEMYEKPRSRIERDGFKFTYREKDTFWFDVVFRQRDGKKSVEFFVATSEYQATKLKRKIENKMNVTIKEATIEDLYVPKQNTIVQELRYLNHDIFSLNSNTSDVKTPVANVLNTVDELITDGDMARFSVCAEAENRSKWIKSAQWAYEKARTGKVPQRATINGNRLLYAVKVGIGAVINEINEFITDVLQAVNNSFSKSKKGYEKTPVIKNSFNSAEVGTAHIERNKAGLPVFRTHIRVVAHSEDRLTRDTLSESLALSMQDLAETNELNGVKVSGKKRERVIEELNTLKLNSTTRYNPNVNLVSTDEMAKLALMMPNRELQLKYADELNVKKRTEVVIPAKLKDANGIKIGQAEVKDEKIDVYMPTDNPDSFYRGYTFIGGQGAGKDTAIINFVIEANKKHGISFIVPDAIVEEGRGMADKIRDSLPPENIIDLNMNDDDYVPPLDLTEVVTALGRNGASRFADEMIDFMQIEGLNRSEKYLTDAAKASNGSLFNIKRIIEDEDFRADTIERLIKSGNIRLAKDLLSWGDNDKVANKCDAILYRLNRFFGNERLYDIFAQKPLPELDFRKWMMEGKVIIIRVPNGRGLGEHAVKTLMHWITLKTFITRMLMTKEEQSNGCFIVFNEPEQYESEGLSKLMGRIGTEGRKERLGALYAFHHWNKLSPSLQENLQGGGVQQFLF
;
A
#
# COMPACT_ATOMS: atom_id res chain seq x y z
N ALA A 1 -27.98 -11.94 55.68
CA ALA A 1 -28.73 -10.74 56.06
C ALA A 1 -28.00 -9.90 57.14
N ARG A 2 -27.54 -10.48 58.27
CA ARG A 2 -26.77 -9.73 59.29
C ARG A 2 -25.39 -9.22 58.83
N LEU A 3 -24.72 -9.90 57.92
CA LEU A 3 -23.44 -9.47 57.33
C LEU A 3 -23.66 -8.35 56.28
N TYR A 4 -24.77 -8.39 55.55
CA TYR A 4 -25.17 -7.34 54.61
C TYR A 4 -25.54 -6.06 55.35
N TRP A 5 -26.23 -6.19 56.49
CA TRP A 5 -26.61 -5.06 57.32
C TRP A 5 -25.41 -4.38 58.01
N ARG A 6 -24.37 -5.13 58.40
CA ARG A 6 -23.12 -4.58 58.95
C ARG A 6 -22.29 -3.87 57.85
N TRP A 7 -22.43 -4.34 56.62
CA TRP A 7 -21.72 -3.77 55.47
C TRP A 7 -22.39 -2.48 54.95
N SER A 8 -23.71 -2.47 54.83
CA SER A 8 -24.47 -1.27 54.43
C SER A 8 -24.32 -0.11 55.45
N ASN A 9 -24.07 -0.42 56.69
CA ASN A 9 -23.79 0.60 57.72
C ASN A 9 -22.33 1.09 57.75
N MET A 10 -21.45 0.48 57.00
CA MET A 10 -20.03 0.88 56.89
C MET A 10 -19.77 1.85 55.73
N TYR A 11 -20.64 1.90 54.74
CA TYR A 11 -20.55 2.79 53.59
C TYR A 11 -21.94 3.38 53.27
N GLU A 12 -22.01 4.68 53.08
CA GLU A 12 -23.17 5.37 52.51
C GLU A 12 -23.02 5.43 50.99
N LEU A 13 -23.98 4.86 50.26
CA LEU A 13 -24.02 4.88 48.80
C LEU A 13 -24.88 6.09 48.37
N LYS A 14 -24.30 7.01 47.60
CA LYS A 14 -25.06 8.04 46.89
C LYS A 14 -24.86 7.87 45.41
N GLU A 15 -25.93 7.55 44.67
CA GLU A 15 -25.92 7.44 43.23
C GLU A 15 -26.05 8.83 42.57
N SER A 16 -25.15 9.15 41.67
CA SER A 16 -25.36 10.15 40.63
C SER A 16 -24.98 9.50 39.28
N THR A 17 -25.62 9.91 38.22
CA THR A 17 -25.76 9.23 36.91
C THR A 17 -24.49 8.65 36.24
N SER A 18 -23.29 8.95 36.69
CA SER A 18 -22.02 8.35 36.21
C SER A 18 -21.00 8.10 37.31
N ILE A 19 -21.27 8.51 38.55
CA ILE A 19 -20.31 8.39 39.64
C ILE A 19 -21.03 7.83 40.87
N THR A 20 -20.64 6.61 41.27
CA THR A 20 -21.11 6.01 42.52
C THR A 20 -20.16 6.41 43.64
N ARG A 21 -20.66 7.16 44.62
CA ARG A 21 -19.86 7.71 45.72
C ARG A 21 -19.93 6.79 46.94
N TYR A 22 -18.79 6.23 47.33
CA TYR A 22 -18.65 5.42 48.54
C TYR A 22 -18.04 6.26 49.66
N ARG A 23 -18.77 6.45 50.74
CA ARG A 23 -18.26 7.16 51.92
C ARG A 23 -17.94 6.17 53.02
N ARG A 24 -16.67 6.04 53.40
CA ARG A 24 -16.27 5.27 54.58
C ARG A 24 -16.63 6.09 55.84
N LYS A 25 -17.13 5.41 56.89
CA LYS A 25 -17.41 6.06 58.18
C LYS A 25 -16.20 6.78 58.80
N THR A 26 -14.99 6.51 58.29
CA THR A 26 -13.73 7.15 58.70
C THR A 26 -13.35 8.41 57.91
N GLY A 27 -14.27 8.96 57.09
CA GLY A 27 -14.16 10.33 56.60
C GLY A 27 -13.49 10.60 55.27
N ILE A 28 -12.87 9.63 54.54
CA ILE A 28 -12.27 9.86 53.24
C ILE A 28 -13.29 9.53 52.15
N PRO A 29 -13.75 10.51 51.34
CA PRO A 29 -14.68 10.24 50.24
C PRO A 29 -13.94 9.56 49.09
N ILE A 30 -14.39 8.36 48.69
CA ILE A 30 -13.91 7.63 47.52
C ILE A 30 -15.04 7.61 46.50
N ASP A 31 -14.81 8.23 45.36
CA ASP A 31 -15.74 8.22 44.24
C ASP A 31 -15.33 7.05 43.27
N TYR A 32 -16.31 6.24 42.88
CA TYR A 32 -16.11 5.18 41.91
C TYR A 32 -16.69 5.62 40.58
N LYS A 33 -15.84 5.60 39.52
CA LYS A 33 -16.22 5.95 38.15
C LYS A 33 -16.20 4.70 37.27
N SER A 34 -17.34 4.35 36.67
CA SER A 34 -17.39 3.34 35.64
C SER A 34 -16.74 3.85 34.37
N ASN A 35 -16.14 2.94 33.59
CA ASN A 35 -15.56 3.28 32.31
C ASN A 35 -16.64 3.36 31.22
N ASP A 36 -16.56 4.40 30.40
CA ASP A 36 -17.27 4.43 29.14
C ASP A 36 -16.46 3.69 28.08
N MET A 37 -17.17 2.91 27.26
CA MET A 37 -16.53 2.03 26.28
C MET A 37 -16.51 2.70 24.91
N VAL A 38 -15.36 2.65 24.25
CA VAL A 38 -15.17 3.10 22.87
C VAL A 38 -14.97 1.87 21.99
N VAL A 39 -15.69 1.83 20.90
CA VAL A 39 -15.69 0.72 19.94
C VAL A 39 -14.99 1.17 18.65
N TYR A 40 -14.14 0.31 18.13
CA TYR A 40 -13.49 0.46 16.84
C TYR A 40 -13.73 -0.75 15.97
N GLN A 41 -14.03 -0.55 14.69
CA GLN A 41 -14.02 -1.58 13.68
C GLN A 41 -12.60 -1.72 13.11
N ILE A 42 -12.12 -2.95 12.98
CA ILE A 42 -10.83 -3.27 12.37
C ILE A 42 -11.10 -3.80 10.96
N ILE A 43 -10.55 -3.12 9.97
CA ILE A 43 -10.61 -3.55 8.57
C ILE A 43 -9.23 -4.08 8.18
N PRO A 44 -9.10 -5.39 7.91
CA PRO A 44 -7.84 -5.99 7.52
C PRO A 44 -7.41 -5.50 6.13
N HIS A 45 -6.11 -5.28 5.94
CA HIS A 45 -5.54 -5.05 4.60
C HIS A 45 -5.11 -6.38 3.99
N ALA A 46 -5.02 -6.44 2.66
CA ALA A 46 -4.64 -7.66 1.93
C ALA A 46 -3.26 -8.23 2.36
N ASP A 47 -2.40 -7.39 2.95
CA ASP A 47 -1.07 -7.74 3.44
C ASP A 47 -1.01 -7.87 4.96
N VAL A 48 -2.13 -8.10 5.64
CA VAL A 48 -2.10 -8.39 7.08
C VAL A 48 -1.23 -9.62 7.30
N ALA A 49 -0.02 -9.37 7.71
CA ALA A 49 0.86 -10.42 8.16
C ALA A 49 0.43 -10.82 9.57
N ASN A 50 -0.23 -11.97 9.70
CA ASN A 50 -0.43 -12.65 10.98
C ASN A 50 0.94 -13.13 11.51
N ASN A 51 1.82 -12.18 11.79
CA ASN A 51 3.09 -12.50 12.42
C ASN A 51 2.83 -12.69 13.91
N ASN A 52 2.70 -13.94 14.33
CA ASN A 52 2.44 -14.33 15.72
C ASN A 52 3.37 -13.61 16.71
N LYS A 53 4.63 -13.38 16.35
CA LYS A 53 5.57 -12.65 17.18
C LYS A 53 5.23 -11.17 17.36
N ARG A 54 4.65 -10.54 16.33
CA ARG A 54 4.15 -9.14 16.42
C ARG A 54 2.86 -9.07 17.22
N LEU A 55 1.94 -10.00 17.00
CA LEU A 55 0.70 -10.13 17.77
C LEU A 55 0.98 -10.35 19.24
N TRP A 56 1.82 -11.31 19.56
CA TRP A 56 2.25 -11.57 20.95
C TRP A 56 2.82 -10.30 21.61
N ARG A 57 3.72 -9.58 20.95
CA ARG A 57 4.27 -8.34 21.49
C ARG A 57 3.20 -7.27 21.70
N THR A 58 2.20 -7.22 20.84
CA THR A 58 1.09 -6.29 20.95
C THR A 58 0.23 -6.63 22.16
N ILE A 59 -0.16 -7.89 22.32
CA ILE A 59 -0.91 -8.40 23.47
C ILE A 59 -0.15 -8.21 24.78
N TYR A 60 1.15 -8.52 24.80
CA TYR A 60 1.99 -8.29 25.97
C TYR A 60 2.02 -6.80 26.39
N LYS A 61 2.14 -5.92 25.43
CA LYS A 61 2.10 -4.47 25.69
C LYS A 61 0.72 -3.97 26.11
N MET A 62 -0.33 -4.62 25.66
CA MET A 62 -1.69 -4.36 26.17
C MET A 62 -1.80 -4.79 27.63
N TYR A 63 -1.33 -5.97 27.98
CA TYR A 63 -1.28 -6.41 29.38
C TYR A 63 -0.60 -5.35 30.27
N GLU A 64 0.59 -4.89 29.91
CA GLU A 64 1.31 -3.85 30.66
C GLU A 64 0.52 -2.53 30.79
N MET A 65 -0.34 -2.22 29.83
CA MET A 65 -1.21 -1.02 29.90
C MET A 65 -2.36 -1.20 30.89
N TYR A 66 -2.96 -2.39 30.92
CA TYR A 66 -4.16 -2.68 31.72
C TYR A 66 -3.84 -3.08 33.16
N GLU A 67 -2.63 -3.62 33.41
CA GLU A 67 -2.24 -4.07 34.76
C GLU A 67 -2.03 -2.91 35.76
N LYS A 68 -1.60 -1.73 35.29
CA LYS A 68 -1.13 -0.64 36.17
C LYS A 68 -2.25 -0.04 37.06
N PRO A 69 -2.33 -0.36 38.36
CA PRO A 69 -3.37 0.16 39.25
C PRO A 69 -3.31 1.68 39.44
N ARG A 70 -2.09 2.25 39.48
CA ARG A 70 -1.85 3.69 39.71
C ARG A 70 -2.45 4.59 38.64
N SER A 71 -2.62 4.11 37.40
CA SER A 71 -3.25 4.89 36.34
C SER A 71 -4.75 5.03 36.49
N ARG A 72 -5.37 4.32 37.42
CA ARG A 72 -6.81 4.30 37.68
C ARG A 72 -7.23 5.17 38.85
N ILE A 73 -6.29 5.75 39.59
CA ILE A 73 -6.54 6.57 40.76
C ILE A 73 -6.29 8.02 40.37
N GLU A 74 -7.34 8.82 40.45
CA GLU A 74 -7.29 10.28 40.30
C GLU A 74 -7.41 10.92 41.66
N ARG A 75 -6.55 11.90 41.96
CA ARG A 75 -6.59 12.67 43.22
C ARG A 75 -6.91 14.10 42.92
N ASP A 76 -7.97 14.59 43.53
CA ASP A 76 -8.33 16.02 43.58
C ASP A 76 -8.41 16.48 45.04
N GLY A 77 -7.35 17.10 45.54
CA GLY A 77 -7.19 17.47 46.93
C GLY A 77 -7.26 16.27 47.86
N PHE A 78 -8.28 16.20 48.72
CA PHE A 78 -8.57 15.07 49.61
C PHE A 78 -9.59 14.07 49.04
N LYS A 79 -10.06 14.27 47.81
CA LYS A 79 -10.96 13.35 47.10
C LYS A 79 -10.16 12.40 46.24
N PHE A 80 -10.52 11.13 46.30
CA PHE A 80 -9.95 10.10 45.46
C PHE A 80 -11.04 9.53 44.57
N THR A 81 -10.81 9.55 43.24
CA THR A 81 -11.67 8.89 42.27
C THR A 81 -10.98 7.61 41.80
N TYR A 82 -11.63 6.47 42.02
CA TYR A 82 -11.17 5.18 41.56
C TYR A 82 -11.94 4.79 40.30
N ARG A 83 -11.23 4.61 39.21
CA ARG A 83 -11.80 4.12 37.98
C ARG A 83 -11.85 2.61 37.96
N GLU A 84 -12.89 2.07 37.37
CA GLU A 84 -13.07 0.65 37.10
C GLU A 84 -11.89 0.07 36.35
N LYS A 85 -11.57 -1.24 36.53
CA LYS A 85 -10.54 -1.91 35.76
C LYS A 85 -10.87 -1.85 34.27
N ASP A 86 -9.85 -1.52 33.48
CA ASP A 86 -9.98 -1.50 32.03
C ASP A 86 -10.20 -2.93 31.50
N THR A 87 -11.15 -3.07 30.61
CA THR A 87 -11.43 -4.31 29.88
C THR A 87 -11.07 -4.13 28.42
N PHE A 88 -10.64 -5.21 27.81
CA PHE A 88 -10.42 -5.31 26.37
C PHE A 88 -11.43 -6.30 25.80
N TRP A 89 -12.15 -5.88 24.76
CA TRP A 89 -13.06 -6.70 24.02
C TRP A 89 -12.56 -6.88 22.61
N PHE A 90 -12.62 -8.10 22.11
CA PHE A 90 -12.42 -8.43 20.72
C PHE A 90 -13.59 -9.24 20.24
N ASP A 91 -14.25 -8.79 19.20
CA ASP A 91 -15.45 -9.39 18.66
C ASP A 91 -15.33 -9.62 17.17
N VAL A 92 -15.80 -10.78 16.72
CA VAL A 92 -15.98 -11.11 15.31
C VAL A 92 -17.47 -11.34 15.10
N VAL A 93 -18.06 -10.54 14.23
CA VAL A 93 -19.50 -10.55 13.97
C VAL A 93 -19.74 -10.98 12.53
N PHE A 94 -20.58 -11.99 12.38
CA PHE A 94 -21.03 -12.53 11.10
C PHE A 94 -22.51 -12.20 10.95
N ARG A 95 -22.89 -11.66 9.80
CA ARG A 95 -24.28 -11.30 9.49
C ARG A 95 -24.57 -11.56 8.03
N GLN A 96 -25.84 -11.91 7.75
CA GLN A 96 -26.39 -11.82 6.41
C GLN A 96 -27.58 -10.87 6.44
N ARG A 97 -27.59 -9.88 5.59
CA ARG A 97 -28.67 -8.90 5.42
C ARG A 97 -28.87 -8.64 3.93
N ASP A 98 -30.11 -8.69 3.48
CA ASP A 98 -30.48 -8.44 2.08
C ASP A 98 -29.66 -9.32 1.10
N GLY A 99 -29.45 -10.59 1.46
CA GLY A 99 -28.65 -11.55 0.69
C GLY A 99 -27.14 -11.32 0.70
N LYS A 100 -26.64 -10.28 1.39
CA LYS A 100 -25.21 -9.99 1.48
C LYS A 100 -24.64 -10.45 2.82
N LYS A 101 -23.63 -11.32 2.76
CA LYS A 101 -22.86 -11.74 3.94
C LYS A 101 -21.82 -10.69 4.31
N SER A 102 -21.58 -10.48 5.60
CA SER A 102 -20.52 -9.62 6.11
C SER A 102 -19.82 -10.26 7.31
N VAL A 103 -18.50 -10.06 7.37
CA VAL A 103 -17.66 -10.46 8.49
C VAL A 103 -16.92 -9.22 8.99
N GLU A 104 -17.18 -8.85 10.21
CA GLU A 104 -16.68 -7.60 10.79
C GLU A 104 -15.90 -7.88 12.08
N PHE A 105 -14.78 -7.22 12.23
CA PHE A 105 -13.92 -7.31 13.41
C PHE A 105 -14.01 -6.04 14.23
N PHE A 106 -14.23 -6.19 15.53
CA PHE A 106 -14.32 -5.06 16.44
C PHE A 106 -13.39 -5.21 17.62
N VAL A 107 -12.89 -4.08 18.11
CA VAL A 107 -12.24 -3.98 19.42
C VAL A 107 -12.91 -2.89 20.22
N ALA A 108 -13.06 -3.14 21.51
CA ALA A 108 -13.56 -2.11 22.41
C ALA A 108 -12.73 -2.08 23.70
N THR A 109 -12.58 -0.88 24.25
CA THR A 109 -11.89 -0.66 25.52
C THR A 109 -12.40 0.64 26.16
N SER A 110 -11.96 0.91 27.40
CA SER A 110 -12.28 2.16 28.05
C SER A 110 -11.77 3.38 27.28
N GLU A 111 -12.51 4.49 27.33
CA GLU A 111 -12.13 5.76 26.69
C GLU A 111 -10.68 6.15 27.02
N TYR A 112 -10.25 5.94 28.26
CA TYR A 112 -8.90 6.25 28.72
C TYR A 112 -7.80 5.48 27.96
N GLN A 113 -8.06 4.24 27.53
CA GLN A 113 -7.11 3.39 26.81
C GLN A 113 -7.33 3.43 25.29
N ALA A 114 -8.46 3.93 24.83
CA ALA A 114 -8.91 3.84 23.44
C ALA A 114 -7.89 4.38 22.44
N THR A 115 -7.42 5.61 22.62
CA THR A 115 -6.42 6.24 21.72
C THR A 115 -5.09 5.48 21.71
N LYS A 116 -4.66 4.95 22.87
CA LYS A 116 -3.41 4.17 22.98
C LYS A 116 -3.55 2.82 22.28
N LEU A 117 -4.71 2.17 22.43
CA LEU A 117 -5.02 0.90 21.80
C LEU A 117 -5.06 1.07 20.29
N LYS A 118 -5.80 2.06 19.77
CA LYS A 118 -5.89 2.40 18.35
C LYS A 118 -4.49 2.52 17.73
N ARG A 119 -3.65 3.40 18.27
CA ARG A 119 -2.27 3.60 17.78
C ARG A 119 -1.42 2.35 17.81
N LYS A 120 -1.59 1.48 18.81
CA LYS A 120 -0.81 0.24 18.90
C LYS A 120 -1.22 -0.78 17.86
N ILE A 121 -2.50 -0.95 17.63
CA ILE A 121 -3.03 -1.87 16.62
C ILE A 121 -2.61 -1.36 15.23
N GLU A 122 -2.86 -0.11 14.89
CA GLU A 122 -2.47 0.50 13.62
C GLU A 122 -0.97 0.38 13.31
N ASN A 123 -0.11 0.65 14.31
CA ASN A 123 1.35 0.63 14.11
C ASN A 123 1.95 -0.79 14.04
N LYS A 124 1.25 -1.82 14.46
CA LYS A 124 1.78 -3.20 14.54
C LYS A 124 1.10 -4.17 13.58
N MET A 125 -0.12 -3.84 13.17
CA MET A 125 -0.92 -4.65 12.26
C MET A 125 -1.25 -3.78 11.04
N ASN A 126 -1.17 -4.34 9.86
CA ASN A 126 -1.59 -3.64 8.65
C ASN A 126 -3.12 -3.66 8.56
N VAL A 127 -3.75 -2.77 9.31
CA VAL A 127 -5.21 -2.65 9.40
C VAL A 127 -5.62 -1.18 9.41
N THR A 128 -6.81 -0.89 8.92
CA THR A 128 -7.47 0.40 9.11
C THR A 128 -8.42 0.30 10.30
N ILE A 129 -8.42 1.29 11.18
CA ILE A 129 -9.34 1.35 12.31
C ILE A 129 -10.32 2.50 12.10
N LYS A 130 -11.62 2.16 12.08
CA LYS A 130 -12.73 3.10 12.03
C LYS A 130 -13.41 3.19 13.38
N GLU A 131 -13.98 4.34 13.70
CA GLU A 131 -14.90 4.48 14.83
C GLU A 131 -16.18 3.71 14.52
N ALA A 132 -16.66 2.98 15.52
CA ALA A 132 -17.87 2.18 15.46
C ALA A 132 -18.70 2.42 16.72
N THR A 133 -19.95 2.00 16.70
CA THR A 133 -20.88 2.15 17.82
C THR A 133 -21.13 0.82 18.52
N ILE A 134 -21.68 0.87 19.73
CA ILE A 134 -22.09 -0.35 20.46
C ILE A 134 -23.24 -1.05 19.72
N GLU A 135 -24.06 -0.29 18.98
CA GLU A 135 -25.17 -0.82 18.19
C GLU A 135 -24.70 -1.76 17.07
N ASP A 136 -23.50 -1.56 16.55
CA ASP A 136 -22.88 -2.46 15.55
C ASP A 136 -22.64 -3.87 16.11
N LEU A 137 -22.57 -3.98 17.45
CA LEU A 137 -22.37 -5.23 18.19
C LEU A 137 -23.64 -5.79 18.82
N TYR A 138 -24.80 -5.19 18.54
CA TYR A 138 -26.05 -5.54 19.21
C TYR A 138 -26.46 -6.99 18.94
N VAL A 139 -26.82 -7.70 20.03
CA VAL A 139 -27.32 -9.08 20.03
C VAL A 139 -28.79 -9.08 20.45
N PRO A 140 -29.72 -9.62 19.63
CA PRO A 140 -31.12 -9.76 19.99
C PRO A 140 -31.33 -10.68 21.21
N LYS A 141 -32.28 -10.33 22.09
CA LYS A 141 -32.57 -11.16 23.27
C LYS A 141 -33.37 -12.41 22.95
N GLN A 142 -34.24 -12.33 21.94
CA GLN A 142 -35.08 -13.46 21.50
C GLN A 142 -34.33 -14.29 20.46
N ASN A 143 -34.66 -15.56 20.34
CA ASN A 143 -34.09 -16.47 19.36
C ASN A 143 -32.54 -16.52 19.33
N THR A 144 -31.90 -16.36 20.51
CA THR A 144 -30.46 -16.31 20.64
C THR A 144 -29.96 -17.37 21.62
N ILE A 145 -28.96 -18.12 21.22
CA ILE A 145 -28.20 -19.03 22.08
C ILE A 145 -26.85 -18.40 22.38
N VAL A 146 -26.44 -18.49 23.65
CA VAL A 146 -25.12 -18.09 24.11
C VAL A 146 -24.43 -19.26 24.77
N GLN A 147 -23.20 -19.53 24.37
CA GLN A 147 -22.33 -20.47 25.07
C GLN A 147 -21.11 -19.74 25.64
N GLU A 148 -20.75 -20.08 26.88
CA GLU A 148 -19.47 -19.69 27.48
C GLU A 148 -18.44 -20.80 27.22
N LEU A 149 -17.32 -20.45 26.57
CA LEU A 149 -16.23 -21.38 26.36
C LEU A 149 -15.31 -21.37 27.58
N ARG A 150 -15.17 -22.52 28.22
CA ARG A 150 -14.41 -22.67 29.47
C ARG A 150 -13.32 -23.71 29.29
N TYR A 151 -12.19 -23.47 29.95
CA TYR A 151 -11.16 -24.49 30.09
C TYR A 151 -11.71 -25.74 30.76
N LEU A 152 -11.42 -26.89 30.19
CA LEU A 152 -11.76 -28.18 30.79
C LEU A 152 -10.85 -28.46 31.99
N ASN A 153 -9.55 -28.26 31.82
CA ASN A 153 -8.53 -28.51 32.82
C ASN A 153 -8.19 -27.22 33.59
N HIS A 154 -7.33 -27.37 34.64
CA HIS A 154 -6.88 -26.22 35.42
C HIS A 154 -6.14 -25.20 34.57
N ASP A 155 -6.20 -23.92 34.95
CA ASP A 155 -5.63 -22.80 34.21
C ASP A 155 -4.09 -22.87 34.02
N ILE A 156 -3.38 -23.73 34.71
CA ILE A 156 -1.96 -23.98 34.48
C ILE A 156 -1.67 -24.68 33.16
N PHE A 157 -2.61 -25.49 32.68
CA PHE A 157 -2.51 -26.17 31.40
C PHE A 157 -2.84 -25.19 30.26
N SER A 158 -2.17 -25.34 29.13
CA SER A 158 -2.21 -24.38 28.04
C SER A 158 -3.04 -24.86 26.85
N LEU A 159 -3.66 -23.91 26.16
CA LEU A 159 -4.07 -24.09 24.78
C LEU A 159 -2.84 -24.07 23.87
N ASN A 160 -3.02 -24.57 22.65
CA ASN A 160 -1.97 -24.53 21.63
C ASN A 160 -1.52 -23.09 21.38
N SER A 161 -0.29 -22.78 21.78
CA SER A 161 0.35 -21.50 21.61
C SER A 161 1.48 -21.52 20.57
N ASN A 162 1.61 -22.65 19.82
CA ASN A 162 2.68 -22.81 18.85
C ASN A 162 2.57 -21.77 17.73
N THR A 163 3.60 -20.95 17.61
CA THR A 163 3.66 -19.83 16.66
C THR A 163 3.88 -20.27 15.21
N SER A 164 4.29 -21.51 14.97
CA SER A 164 4.48 -22.07 13.62
C SER A 164 3.21 -22.66 13.03
N ASP A 165 2.18 -22.89 13.83
CA ASP A 165 0.90 -23.42 13.39
C ASP A 165 0.03 -22.29 12.83
N VAL A 166 -0.16 -22.31 11.50
CA VAL A 166 -0.91 -21.30 10.74
C VAL A 166 -2.43 -21.46 10.91
N LYS A 167 -2.90 -22.58 11.45
CA LYS A 167 -4.34 -22.81 11.69
C LYS A 167 -4.85 -21.83 12.74
N THR A 168 -5.77 -20.99 12.31
CA THR A 168 -6.41 -20.00 13.16
C THR A 168 -7.85 -20.40 13.45
N PRO A 169 -8.35 -20.26 14.69
CA PRO A 169 -9.75 -20.47 14.99
C PRO A 169 -10.69 -19.66 14.09
N VAL A 170 -10.28 -18.47 13.70
CA VAL A 170 -11.03 -17.59 12.79
C VAL A 170 -11.30 -18.26 11.44
N ALA A 171 -10.34 -19.05 10.91
CA ALA A 171 -10.54 -19.76 9.64
C ALA A 171 -11.68 -20.79 9.74
N ASN A 172 -11.70 -21.56 10.82
CA ASN A 172 -12.73 -22.55 11.03
C ASN A 172 -14.10 -21.92 11.28
N VAL A 173 -14.12 -20.83 12.06
CA VAL A 173 -15.34 -20.05 12.28
C VAL A 173 -15.89 -19.51 10.96
N LEU A 174 -15.03 -18.93 10.11
CA LEU A 174 -15.42 -18.41 8.79
C LEU A 174 -16.03 -19.50 7.92
N ASN A 175 -15.38 -20.64 7.79
CA ASN A 175 -15.88 -21.75 6.97
C ASN A 175 -17.23 -22.29 7.49
N THR A 176 -17.35 -22.47 8.80
CA THR A 176 -18.58 -22.97 9.43
C THR A 176 -19.76 -22.03 9.26
N VAL A 177 -19.52 -20.74 9.45
CA VAL A 177 -20.55 -19.71 9.38
C VAL A 177 -21.01 -19.47 7.94
N ASP A 178 -20.10 -19.56 6.98
CA ASP A 178 -20.41 -19.35 5.56
C ASP A 178 -21.45 -20.35 5.04
N GLU A 179 -21.39 -21.59 5.51
CA GLU A 179 -22.34 -22.64 5.11
C GLU A 179 -23.70 -22.54 5.81
N LEU A 180 -23.75 -21.96 7.01
CA LEU A 180 -24.92 -22.05 7.89
C LEU A 180 -25.72 -20.75 8.02
N ILE A 181 -25.16 -19.59 7.73
CA ILE A 181 -25.84 -18.30 7.87
C ILE A 181 -26.77 -18.03 6.69
N THR A 182 -28.03 -17.71 7.01
CA THR A 182 -29.04 -17.23 6.08
C THR A 182 -29.49 -15.81 6.40
N ASP A 183 -30.34 -15.22 5.57
CA ASP A 183 -30.74 -13.81 5.72
C ASP A 183 -31.46 -13.56 7.07
N GLY A 184 -31.01 -12.55 7.80
CA GLY A 184 -31.46 -12.23 9.15
C GLY A 184 -30.68 -12.92 10.27
N ASP A 185 -29.84 -13.91 9.96
CA ASP A 185 -29.04 -14.62 10.95
C ASP A 185 -27.81 -13.83 11.39
N MET A 186 -27.35 -14.12 12.61
CA MET A 186 -26.16 -13.51 13.18
C MET A 186 -25.37 -14.52 14.03
N ALA A 187 -24.07 -14.51 13.86
CA ALA A 187 -23.14 -15.20 14.75
C ALA A 187 -22.12 -14.18 15.31
N ARG A 188 -21.76 -14.31 16.59
CA ARG A 188 -20.74 -13.47 17.22
C ARG A 188 -19.81 -14.32 18.07
N PHE A 189 -18.52 -14.17 17.81
CA PHE A 189 -17.46 -14.66 18.68
C PHE A 189 -16.93 -13.49 19.49
N SER A 190 -16.92 -13.59 20.80
CA SER A 190 -16.56 -12.50 21.70
C SER A 190 -15.53 -12.93 22.73
N VAL A 191 -14.46 -12.17 22.86
CA VAL A 191 -13.41 -12.35 23.87
C VAL A 191 -13.33 -11.07 24.71
N CYS A 192 -13.68 -11.16 25.99
CA CYS A 192 -13.50 -10.09 26.92
C CYS A 192 -12.36 -10.44 27.88
N ALA A 193 -11.35 -9.60 27.98
CA ALA A 193 -10.15 -9.82 28.75
C ALA A 193 -9.86 -8.68 29.74
N GLU A 194 -9.45 -9.03 30.94
CA GLU A 194 -9.05 -8.13 32.00
C GLU A 194 -7.68 -8.59 32.54
N ALA A 195 -6.72 -7.70 32.67
CA ALA A 195 -5.38 -8.09 33.14
C ALA A 195 -5.43 -8.63 34.58
N GLU A 196 -4.92 -9.84 34.80
CA GLU A 196 -4.80 -10.41 36.15
C GLU A 196 -3.52 -9.92 36.81
N ASN A 197 -3.55 -9.74 38.12
CA ASN A 197 -2.37 -9.35 38.86
C ASN A 197 -1.29 -10.44 38.77
N ARG A 198 -0.11 -10.05 38.30
CA ARG A 198 1.00 -10.98 38.04
C ARG A 198 1.44 -11.74 39.29
N SER A 199 1.48 -11.09 40.45
CA SER A 199 1.88 -11.73 41.68
C SER A 199 0.89 -12.78 42.20
N LYS A 200 -0.42 -12.54 41.97
CA LYS A 200 -1.47 -13.52 42.29
C LYS A 200 -1.38 -14.74 41.35
N TRP A 201 -1.16 -14.49 40.08
CA TRP A 201 -1.03 -15.56 39.09
C TRP A 201 0.21 -16.46 39.39
N ILE A 202 1.38 -15.85 39.60
CA ILE A 202 2.61 -16.60 39.88
C ILE A 202 2.45 -17.52 41.12
N LYS A 203 1.84 -17.01 42.17
CA LYS A 203 1.58 -17.83 43.39
C LYS A 203 0.63 -18.99 43.12
N SER A 204 -0.45 -18.74 42.36
CA SER A 204 -1.42 -19.78 41.97
C SER A 204 -0.79 -20.83 41.06
N ALA A 205 -0.01 -20.38 40.09
CA ALA A 205 0.69 -21.25 39.12
C ALA A 205 1.76 -22.12 39.81
N GLN A 206 2.52 -21.53 40.72
CA GLN A 206 3.50 -22.30 41.55
C GLN A 206 2.83 -23.38 42.37
N TRP A 207 1.73 -23.07 43.04
CA TRP A 207 0.99 -24.07 43.82
C TRP A 207 0.43 -25.18 42.91
N ALA A 208 -0.14 -24.86 41.76
CA ALA A 208 -0.65 -25.87 40.83
C ALA A 208 0.46 -26.71 40.22
N TYR A 209 1.62 -26.11 39.93
CA TYR A 209 2.81 -26.80 39.47
C TYR A 209 3.34 -27.78 40.50
N GLU A 210 3.48 -27.37 41.77
CA GLU A 210 3.90 -28.24 42.87
C GLU A 210 2.95 -29.45 43.05
N LYS A 211 1.64 -29.23 42.92
CA LYS A 211 0.65 -30.33 42.90
C LYS A 211 0.87 -31.29 41.73
N ALA A 212 1.07 -30.79 40.53
CA ALA A 212 1.29 -31.60 39.34
C ALA A 212 2.59 -32.44 39.50
N ARG A 213 3.64 -31.83 40.06
CA ARG A 213 4.91 -32.52 40.36
C ARG A 213 4.77 -33.71 41.35
N THR A 214 3.79 -33.63 42.25
CA THR A 214 3.50 -34.72 43.20
C THR A 214 2.56 -35.77 42.64
N GLY A 215 2.30 -35.78 41.34
CA GLY A 215 1.39 -36.72 40.65
C GLY A 215 -0.10 -36.46 40.86
N LYS A 216 -0.46 -35.34 41.47
CA LYS A 216 -1.84 -34.95 41.69
C LYS A 216 -2.22 -33.91 40.65
N VAL A 217 -3.06 -34.30 39.65
CA VAL A 217 -3.54 -33.37 38.64
C VAL A 217 -4.35 -32.25 39.29
N PRO A 218 -3.96 -30.98 39.17
CA PRO A 218 -4.75 -29.87 39.71
C PRO A 218 -6.08 -29.79 38.92
N GLN A 219 -7.18 -29.92 39.64
CA GLN A 219 -8.53 -29.82 39.04
C GLN A 219 -9.10 -28.42 39.20
N ARG A 220 -9.87 -27.97 38.22
CA ARG A 220 -10.70 -26.79 38.37
C ARG A 220 -11.73 -26.99 39.48
N ALA A 221 -11.94 -25.94 40.25
CA ALA A 221 -12.93 -25.98 41.31
C ALA A 221 -14.34 -26.15 40.75
N THR A 222 -14.98 -27.30 40.96
CA THR A 222 -16.41 -27.51 40.61
C THR A 222 -17.28 -26.80 41.65
N ILE A 223 -18.33 -26.11 41.13
CA ILE A 223 -19.29 -25.37 42.00
C ILE A 223 -20.31 -26.36 42.59
N ASN A 224 -20.12 -26.75 43.83
CA ASN A 224 -21.15 -27.39 44.62
C ASN A 224 -21.89 -26.35 45.48
N GLY A 225 -23.17 -26.60 45.85
CA GLY A 225 -24.03 -25.61 46.53
C GLY A 225 -23.45 -24.94 47.78
N ASN A 226 -22.55 -25.59 48.53
CA ASN A 226 -21.79 -24.98 49.64
C ASN A 226 -20.71 -24.00 49.18
N ARG A 227 -20.32 -24.03 47.92
CA ARG A 227 -19.33 -23.13 47.32
C ARG A 227 -19.97 -21.90 46.70
N LEU A 228 -21.31 -21.89 46.47
CA LEU A 228 -22.02 -20.67 46.10
C LEU A 228 -21.96 -19.63 47.26
N LEU A 229 -22.09 -20.10 48.50
CA LEU A 229 -21.84 -19.26 49.70
C LEU A 229 -20.38 -18.84 49.83
N TYR A 230 -19.42 -19.67 49.40
CA TYR A 230 -18.01 -19.32 49.32
C TYR A 230 -17.69 -18.36 48.17
N ALA A 231 -18.33 -18.50 47.03
CA ALA A 231 -18.20 -17.57 45.88
C ALA A 231 -18.78 -16.20 46.20
N VAL A 232 -19.88 -16.13 46.92
CA VAL A 232 -20.43 -14.87 47.46
C VAL A 232 -19.47 -14.27 48.51
N LYS A 233 -18.90 -15.09 49.39
CA LYS A 233 -17.84 -14.64 50.33
C LYS A 233 -16.57 -14.20 49.62
N VAL A 234 -16.14 -14.90 48.56
CA VAL A 234 -14.95 -14.55 47.76
C VAL A 234 -15.22 -13.33 46.89
N GLY A 235 -16.43 -13.17 46.30
CA GLY A 235 -16.84 -11.96 45.60
C GLY A 235 -16.85 -10.73 46.50
N ILE A 236 -17.40 -10.85 47.70
CA ILE A 236 -17.33 -9.81 48.72
C ILE A 236 -15.89 -9.61 49.20
N GLY A 237 -15.13 -10.68 49.39
CA GLY A 237 -13.69 -10.64 49.74
C GLY A 237 -12.85 -10.02 48.61
N ALA A 238 -13.15 -10.27 47.34
CA ALA A 238 -12.45 -9.68 46.22
C ALA A 238 -12.68 -8.16 46.14
N VAL A 239 -13.90 -7.71 46.36
CA VAL A 239 -14.23 -6.26 46.47
C VAL A 239 -13.52 -5.63 47.65
N ILE A 240 -13.52 -6.31 48.82
CA ILE A 240 -12.78 -5.85 50.00
C ILE A 240 -11.28 -5.84 49.73
N ASN A 241 -10.73 -6.86 49.09
CA ASN A 241 -9.31 -6.92 48.76
C ASN A 241 -8.94 -5.86 47.74
N GLU A 242 -9.81 -5.57 46.77
CA GLU A 242 -9.58 -4.52 45.79
C GLU A 242 -9.62 -3.13 46.45
N ILE A 243 -10.56 -2.92 47.41
CA ILE A 243 -10.60 -1.71 48.22
C ILE A 243 -9.39 -1.65 49.18
N ASN A 244 -8.95 -2.75 49.75
CA ASN A 244 -7.77 -2.79 50.62
C ASN A 244 -6.47 -2.59 49.86
N GLU A 245 -6.32 -3.18 48.65
CA GLU A 245 -5.22 -2.87 47.74
C GLU A 245 -5.21 -1.39 47.38
N PHE A 246 -6.38 -0.84 47.05
CA PHE A 246 -6.54 0.60 46.80
C PHE A 246 -6.13 1.45 48.00
N ILE A 247 -6.58 1.12 49.21
CA ILE A 247 -6.22 1.84 50.45
C ILE A 247 -4.74 1.73 50.71
N THR A 248 -4.13 0.56 50.50
CA THR A 248 -2.68 0.31 50.66
C THR A 248 -1.87 1.11 49.66
N ASP A 249 -2.31 1.16 48.40
CA ASP A 249 -1.68 1.97 47.35
C ASP A 249 -1.81 3.47 47.60
N VAL A 250 -2.97 3.93 48.13
CA VAL A 250 -3.20 5.33 48.54
C VAL A 250 -2.32 5.68 49.74
N LEU A 251 -2.23 4.80 50.75
CA LEU A 251 -1.39 5.04 51.93
C LEU A 251 0.11 5.03 51.53
N GLN A 252 0.54 4.16 50.58
CA GLN A 252 1.89 4.19 50.06
C GLN A 252 2.17 5.42 49.22
N ALA A 253 1.20 5.88 48.41
CA ALA A 253 1.32 7.11 47.63
C ALA A 253 1.40 8.37 48.54
N VAL A 254 0.65 8.38 49.64
CA VAL A 254 0.72 9.44 50.66
C VAL A 254 2.06 9.38 51.39
N ASN A 255 2.50 8.21 51.80
CA ASN A 255 3.78 8.02 52.53
C ASN A 255 5.01 8.36 51.65
N ASN A 256 4.95 8.00 50.35
CA ASN A 256 5.98 8.37 49.35
C ASN A 256 5.98 9.87 48.97
N SER A 257 4.90 10.59 49.25
CA SER A 257 4.84 12.05 49.06
C SER A 257 5.54 12.81 50.21
N PHE A 258 5.73 12.17 51.34
CA PHE A 258 6.41 12.76 52.50
C PHE A 258 7.88 12.31 52.63
N SER A 259 8.31 11.29 51.94
CA SER A 259 9.71 10.83 51.93
C SER A 259 10.34 11.06 50.57
N LYS A 260 11.11 12.15 50.43
CA LYS A 260 12.12 12.28 49.38
C LYS A 260 13.23 11.22 49.58
N SER A 261 13.00 10.02 49.14
CA SER A 261 14.05 8.99 49.09
C SER A 261 13.95 8.28 47.74
N LYS A 262 15.00 8.47 46.95
CA LYS A 262 15.34 7.63 45.80
C LYS A 262 15.41 6.18 46.27
N LYS A 263 14.40 5.37 45.98
CA LYS A 263 14.58 3.92 45.94
C LYS A 263 14.23 3.42 44.54
N GLY A 264 15.22 2.73 44.00
CA GLY A 264 15.23 2.14 42.69
C GLY A 264 14.09 1.16 42.47
N TYR A 265 13.83 0.92 41.23
CA TYR A 265 12.94 -0.12 40.72
C TYR A 265 13.17 -1.41 41.49
N GLU A 266 12.17 -1.89 42.24
CA GLU A 266 12.16 -3.26 42.72
C GLU A 266 12.26 -4.17 41.51
N LYS A 267 13.40 -4.84 41.41
CA LYS A 267 13.62 -5.91 40.44
C LYS A 267 12.51 -6.94 40.62
N THR A 268 11.71 -7.12 39.57
CA THR A 268 10.81 -8.26 39.42
C THR A 268 11.53 -9.51 39.92
N PRO A 269 10.95 -10.34 40.81
CA PRO A 269 11.59 -11.54 41.24
C PRO A 269 11.87 -12.43 40.03
N VAL A 270 13.14 -12.49 39.65
CA VAL A 270 13.61 -13.44 38.65
C VAL A 270 13.43 -14.79 39.32
N ILE A 271 12.58 -15.64 38.74
CA ILE A 271 12.51 -17.06 39.15
C ILE A 271 13.90 -17.61 38.91
N LYS A 272 14.68 -17.78 39.99
CA LYS A 272 16.01 -18.40 39.93
C LYS A 272 15.84 -19.80 39.35
N ASN A 273 16.53 -20.08 38.25
CA ASN A 273 16.65 -21.38 37.64
C ASN A 273 17.35 -22.36 38.62
N SER A 274 16.56 -23.00 39.46
CA SER A 274 17.03 -24.12 40.29
C SER A 274 16.12 -25.33 40.09
N PHE A 275 16.02 -25.76 38.84
CA PHE A 275 15.30 -26.98 38.47
C PHE A 275 16.24 -27.86 37.63
N ASN A 276 16.51 -29.05 38.11
CA ASN A 276 17.27 -30.06 37.40
C ASN A 276 16.55 -30.50 36.14
N SER A 277 17.26 -30.54 35.03
CA SER A 277 16.85 -30.74 33.66
C SER A 277 16.40 -32.17 33.28
N ALA A 278 16.06 -33.04 34.23
CA ALA A 278 15.87 -34.46 33.96
C ALA A 278 14.43 -35.00 34.02
N GLU A 279 13.42 -34.17 34.34
CA GLU A 279 11.99 -34.60 34.37
C GLU A 279 11.11 -33.71 33.47
N VAL A 280 11.13 -33.71 32.36
CA VAL A 280 10.95 -34.02 31.01
C VAL A 280 9.52 -33.97 30.48
N GLY A 281 9.26 -33.30 29.39
CA GLY A 281 8.15 -33.35 28.45
C GLY A 281 6.92 -32.50 28.82
N THR A 282 6.07 -32.94 29.70
CA THR A 282 4.85 -32.23 30.15
C THR A 282 5.16 -31.05 31.06
N ALA A 283 6.18 -31.13 31.90
CA ALA A 283 6.60 -30.06 32.79
C ALA A 283 7.18 -28.81 32.10
N HIS A 284 7.58 -28.93 30.84
CA HIS A 284 8.20 -27.80 30.12
C HIS A 284 7.15 -26.80 29.60
N ILE A 285 6.00 -27.28 29.15
CA ILE A 285 4.89 -26.45 28.60
C ILE A 285 4.23 -25.69 29.75
N GLU A 286 4.00 -26.34 30.87
CA GLU A 286 3.40 -25.79 32.08
C GLU A 286 4.26 -24.67 32.71
N ARG A 287 5.58 -24.82 32.67
CA ARG A 287 6.54 -23.78 33.12
C ARG A 287 6.43 -22.51 32.30
N ASN A 288 6.25 -22.63 30.99
CA ASN A 288 6.17 -21.45 30.12
C ASN A 288 4.95 -20.59 30.49
N LYS A 289 3.79 -21.18 30.70
CA LYS A 289 2.60 -20.45 31.10
C LYS A 289 2.70 -19.80 32.47
N ALA A 290 3.29 -20.48 33.44
CA ALA A 290 3.50 -19.98 34.80
C ALA A 290 4.33 -18.69 34.86
N GLY A 291 5.26 -18.51 33.90
CA GLY A 291 6.11 -17.30 33.79
C GLY A 291 5.48 -16.15 33.01
N LEU A 292 4.39 -16.38 32.27
CA LEU A 292 3.77 -15.41 31.42
C LEU A 292 2.71 -14.57 32.15
N PRO A 293 2.47 -13.34 31.75
CA PRO A 293 1.29 -12.59 32.15
C PRO A 293 0.01 -13.28 31.66
N VAL A 294 -1.06 -13.22 32.44
CA VAL A 294 -2.35 -13.80 32.10
C VAL A 294 -3.49 -12.79 32.20
N PHE A 295 -4.50 -13.01 31.40
CA PHE A 295 -5.76 -12.26 31.43
C PHE A 295 -6.88 -13.14 32.03
N ARG A 296 -7.74 -12.54 32.82
CA ARG A 296 -9.04 -13.09 33.18
C ARG A 296 -9.91 -12.95 31.94
N THR A 297 -10.28 -14.06 31.32
CA THR A 297 -10.86 -14.03 29.98
C THR A 297 -12.22 -14.72 29.94
N HIS A 298 -13.23 -13.99 29.48
CA HIS A 298 -14.54 -14.53 29.13
C HIS A 298 -14.60 -14.73 27.62
N ILE A 299 -14.74 -15.97 27.18
CA ILE A 299 -14.86 -16.33 25.77
C ILE A 299 -16.29 -16.79 25.54
N ARG A 300 -16.95 -16.20 24.57
CA ARG A 300 -18.38 -16.44 24.32
C ARG A 300 -18.63 -16.60 22.82
N VAL A 301 -19.52 -17.51 22.49
CA VAL A 301 -20.09 -17.66 21.15
C VAL A 301 -21.60 -17.42 21.25
N VAL A 302 -22.12 -16.68 20.26
CA VAL A 302 -23.51 -16.29 20.16
C VAL A 302 -24.02 -16.70 18.80
N ALA A 303 -25.18 -17.33 18.76
CA ALA A 303 -25.90 -17.68 17.53
C ALA A 303 -27.33 -17.13 17.63
N HIS A 304 -27.74 -16.35 16.66
CA HIS A 304 -29.08 -15.83 16.51
C HIS A 304 -29.66 -16.28 15.17
N SER A 305 -30.83 -16.87 15.19
CA SER A 305 -31.61 -17.25 13.99
C SER A 305 -33.08 -17.44 14.41
N GLU A 306 -33.98 -17.08 13.54
CA GLU A 306 -35.40 -17.40 13.75
C GLU A 306 -35.64 -18.91 13.65
N ASP A 307 -34.94 -19.62 12.77
CA ASP A 307 -34.97 -21.05 12.71
C ASP A 307 -34.22 -21.71 13.87
N ARG A 308 -34.92 -22.61 14.57
CA ARG A 308 -34.33 -23.27 15.74
C ARG A 308 -33.20 -24.21 15.39
N LEU A 309 -33.32 -24.96 14.28
CA LEU A 309 -32.30 -25.92 13.89
C LEU A 309 -31.01 -25.23 13.48
N THR A 310 -31.11 -24.20 12.63
CA THR A 310 -29.98 -23.36 12.21
C THR A 310 -29.29 -22.73 13.42
N ARG A 311 -30.05 -22.18 14.36
CA ARG A 311 -29.52 -21.58 15.60
C ARG A 311 -28.77 -22.57 16.47
N ASP A 312 -29.33 -23.79 16.70
CA ASP A 312 -28.67 -24.81 17.50
C ASP A 312 -27.39 -25.32 16.81
N THR A 313 -27.47 -25.63 15.50
CA THR A 313 -26.33 -26.09 14.70
C THR A 313 -25.21 -25.03 14.64
N LEU A 314 -25.54 -23.76 14.38
CA LEU A 314 -24.61 -22.67 14.33
C LEU A 314 -23.87 -22.47 15.68
N SER A 315 -24.64 -22.54 16.79
CA SER A 315 -24.07 -22.40 18.13
C SER A 315 -23.12 -23.56 18.49
N GLU A 316 -23.44 -24.78 18.11
CA GLU A 316 -22.61 -25.96 18.36
C GLU A 316 -21.34 -25.94 17.48
N SER A 317 -21.48 -25.64 16.20
CA SER A 317 -20.36 -25.58 15.26
C SER A 317 -19.35 -24.47 15.61
N LEU A 318 -19.84 -23.31 16.08
CA LEU A 318 -18.98 -22.23 16.58
C LEU A 318 -18.21 -22.63 17.84
N ALA A 319 -18.84 -23.38 18.75
CA ALA A 319 -18.15 -23.84 19.94
C ALA A 319 -17.10 -24.93 19.60
N LEU A 320 -17.42 -25.83 18.68
CA LEU A 320 -16.54 -26.90 18.22
C LEU A 320 -15.32 -26.36 17.45
N SER A 321 -15.47 -25.28 16.67
CA SER A 321 -14.38 -24.68 15.91
C SER A 321 -13.22 -24.20 16.80
N MET A 322 -13.46 -23.99 18.10
CA MET A 322 -12.45 -23.61 19.07
C MET A 322 -11.67 -24.80 19.63
N GLN A 323 -12.09 -26.03 19.37
CA GLN A 323 -11.38 -27.24 19.82
C GLN A 323 -10.04 -27.42 19.10
N ASP A 324 -9.83 -26.81 17.95
CA ASP A 324 -8.53 -26.79 17.25
C ASP A 324 -7.40 -26.13 18.06
N LEU A 325 -7.77 -25.39 19.10
CA LEU A 325 -6.79 -24.84 20.06
C LEU A 325 -6.45 -25.82 21.16
N ALA A 326 -6.98 -27.04 21.18
CA ALA A 326 -6.69 -28.01 22.21
C ALA A 326 -5.22 -28.44 22.20
N GLU A 327 -4.61 -28.47 23.38
CA GLU A 327 -3.26 -29.02 23.63
C GLU A 327 -3.27 -29.75 24.97
N THR A 328 -2.71 -29.18 26.03
CA THR A 328 -2.84 -29.69 27.39
C THR A 328 -4.11 -29.23 28.08
N ASN A 329 -4.75 -28.21 27.53
CA ASN A 329 -6.08 -27.75 27.91
C ASN A 329 -6.95 -27.62 26.64
N GLU A 330 -8.25 -27.57 26.81
CA GLU A 330 -9.23 -27.37 25.74
C GLU A 330 -10.36 -26.44 26.18
N LEU A 331 -11.06 -25.87 25.21
CA LEU A 331 -12.22 -25.02 25.43
C LEU A 331 -13.51 -25.84 25.24
N ASN A 332 -14.29 -25.97 26.30
CA ASN A 332 -15.60 -26.63 26.25
C ASN A 332 -16.73 -25.61 26.31
N GLY A 333 -17.68 -25.72 25.35
CA GLY A 333 -18.86 -24.87 25.27
C GLY A 333 -19.92 -25.25 26.31
N VAL A 334 -20.35 -24.30 27.11
CA VAL A 334 -21.42 -24.46 28.10
C VAL A 334 -22.58 -23.53 27.72
N LYS A 335 -23.72 -24.11 27.31
CA LYS A 335 -24.94 -23.34 27.02
C LYS A 335 -25.43 -22.58 28.26
N VAL A 336 -25.68 -21.30 28.09
CA VAL A 336 -26.18 -20.39 29.15
C VAL A 336 -27.68 -20.22 29.00
N SER A 337 -28.43 -20.44 30.10
CA SER A 337 -29.89 -20.39 30.09
C SER A 337 -30.50 -19.47 31.15
N GLY A 338 -31.77 -19.16 31.00
CA GLY A 338 -32.57 -18.37 31.97
C GLY A 338 -31.99 -16.96 32.22
N LYS A 339 -32.13 -16.48 33.44
CA LYS A 339 -31.66 -15.14 33.85
C LYS A 339 -30.17 -14.91 33.63
N LYS A 340 -29.36 -15.98 33.61
CA LYS A 340 -27.95 -15.87 33.32
C LYS A 340 -27.71 -15.52 31.85
N ARG A 341 -28.50 -16.11 30.92
CA ARG A 341 -28.42 -15.77 29.50
C ARG A 341 -28.76 -14.30 29.25
N GLU A 342 -29.84 -13.81 29.83
CA GLU A 342 -30.25 -12.40 29.71
C GLU A 342 -29.16 -11.46 30.17
N ARG A 343 -28.53 -11.76 31.31
CA ARG A 343 -27.41 -10.99 31.84
C ARG A 343 -26.20 -11.00 30.92
N VAL A 344 -25.86 -12.16 30.36
CA VAL A 344 -24.70 -12.24 29.43
C VAL A 344 -24.97 -11.50 28.13
N ILE A 345 -26.21 -11.52 27.62
CA ILE A 345 -26.60 -10.73 26.44
C ILE A 345 -26.52 -9.22 26.77
N GLU A 346 -26.94 -8.82 27.98
CA GLU A 346 -26.81 -7.43 28.42
C GLU A 346 -25.35 -6.99 28.53
N GLU A 347 -24.46 -7.85 29.05
CA GLU A 347 -23.00 -7.59 29.09
C GLU A 347 -22.43 -7.44 27.68
N LEU A 348 -22.85 -8.26 26.72
CA LEU A 348 -22.43 -8.16 25.33
C LEU A 348 -22.94 -6.90 24.64
N ASN A 349 -24.15 -6.44 24.97
CA ASN A 349 -24.77 -5.25 24.39
C ASN A 349 -24.29 -3.94 25.04
N THR A 350 -23.77 -4.01 26.25
CA THR A 350 -23.24 -2.83 26.97
C THR A 350 -21.72 -2.81 27.04
N LEU A 351 -21.06 -3.91 26.66
CA LEU A 351 -19.61 -4.11 26.82
C LEU A 351 -19.12 -3.90 28.27
N LYS A 352 -20.00 -4.11 29.24
CA LYS A 352 -19.71 -3.97 30.67
C LYS A 352 -19.96 -5.31 31.38
N LEU A 353 -18.96 -5.80 32.09
CA LEU A 353 -19.09 -7.04 32.88
C LEU A 353 -19.89 -6.75 34.16
N ASN A 354 -20.89 -7.57 34.40
CA ASN A 354 -21.57 -7.58 35.70
C ASN A 354 -20.62 -8.05 36.81
N SER A 355 -20.79 -7.56 38.02
CA SER A 355 -19.94 -7.93 39.15
C SER A 355 -19.88 -9.44 39.41
N THR A 356 -21.00 -10.15 39.24
CA THR A 356 -21.05 -11.62 39.40
C THR A 356 -20.25 -12.35 38.32
N THR A 357 -20.16 -11.81 37.13
CA THR A 357 -19.34 -12.35 36.03
C THR A 357 -17.87 -11.96 36.23
N ARG A 358 -17.60 -10.72 36.51
CA ARG A 358 -16.23 -10.19 36.70
C ARG A 358 -15.47 -10.95 37.80
N TYR A 359 -16.12 -11.22 38.93
CA TYR A 359 -15.51 -11.89 40.08
C TYR A 359 -15.74 -13.41 40.11
N ASN A 360 -16.15 -14.00 39.00
CA ASN A 360 -16.33 -15.44 38.90
C ASN A 360 -14.98 -16.17 39.14
N PRO A 361 -14.86 -17.08 40.10
CA PRO A 361 -13.62 -17.82 40.35
C PRO A 361 -13.26 -18.80 39.22
N ASN A 362 -14.23 -19.19 38.39
CA ASN A 362 -14.04 -20.14 37.28
C ASN A 362 -13.83 -19.41 35.92
N VAL A 363 -13.31 -18.20 35.92
CA VAL A 363 -12.92 -17.52 34.69
C VAL A 363 -11.63 -18.16 34.13
N ASN A 364 -11.49 -18.17 32.81
CA ASN A 364 -10.27 -18.67 32.19
C ASN A 364 -9.12 -17.69 32.42
N LEU A 365 -7.97 -18.21 32.89
CA LEU A 365 -6.72 -17.43 32.95
C LEU A 365 -5.89 -17.77 31.71
N VAL A 366 -6.02 -16.91 30.69
CA VAL A 366 -5.42 -17.07 29.38
C VAL A 366 -4.10 -16.31 29.33
N SER A 367 -3.00 -16.98 28.96
CA SER A 367 -1.69 -16.33 28.83
C SER A 367 -1.65 -15.38 27.62
N THR A 368 -0.65 -14.51 27.60
CA THR A 368 -0.42 -13.61 26.45
C THR A 368 -0.20 -14.36 25.14
N ASP A 369 0.37 -15.56 25.18
CA ASP A 369 0.64 -16.38 24.02
C ASP A 369 -0.67 -17.01 23.47
N GLU A 370 -1.47 -17.58 24.36
CA GLU A 370 -2.79 -18.12 24.02
C GLU A 370 -3.73 -17.00 23.51
N MET A 371 -3.68 -15.82 24.17
CA MET A 371 -4.50 -14.67 23.78
C MET A 371 -4.17 -14.19 22.36
N ALA A 372 -2.92 -14.30 21.93
CA ALA A 372 -2.53 -13.94 20.56
C ALA A 372 -3.17 -14.82 19.49
N LYS A 373 -3.66 -16.02 19.86
CA LYS A 373 -4.46 -16.87 18.96
C LYS A 373 -5.96 -16.67 19.09
N LEU A 374 -6.43 -16.12 20.21
CA LEU A 374 -7.85 -15.88 20.47
C LEU A 374 -8.32 -14.48 20.06
N ALA A 375 -7.44 -13.49 20.15
CA ALA A 375 -7.80 -12.10 19.91
C ALA A 375 -6.83 -11.42 18.92
N LEU A 376 -7.36 -10.47 18.15
CA LEU A 376 -6.63 -9.70 17.12
C LEU A 376 -6.06 -10.55 15.97
N MET A 377 -6.42 -11.80 15.86
CA MET A 377 -6.00 -12.63 14.75
C MET A 377 -6.90 -12.39 13.54
N MET A 378 -6.30 -11.87 12.46
CA MET A 378 -7.01 -11.58 11.22
C MET A 378 -6.90 -12.76 10.26
N PRO A 379 -7.85 -12.91 9.30
CA PRO A 379 -7.75 -13.92 8.27
C PRO A 379 -6.43 -13.81 7.51
N ASN A 380 -5.81 -14.93 7.16
CA ASN A 380 -4.64 -14.96 6.30
C ASN A 380 -5.01 -14.56 4.85
N ARG A 381 -3.99 -14.39 3.98
CA ARG A 381 -4.20 -13.93 2.60
C ARG A 381 -5.15 -14.84 1.80
N GLU A 382 -5.07 -16.13 2.00
CA GLU A 382 -5.91 -17.12 1.32
C GLU A 382 -7.39 -16.94 1.70
N LEU A 383 -7.68 -16.80 2.99
CA LEU A 383 -9.03 -16.52 3.50
C LEU A 383 -9.52 -15.14 3.07
N GLN A 384 -8.65 -14.15 3.02
CA GLN A 384 -8.99 -12.81 2.55
C GLN A 384 -9.37 -12.80 1.07
N LEU A 385 -8.75 -13.64 0.25
CA LEU A 385 -9.10 -13.78 -1.16
C LEU A 385 -10.42 -14.56 -1.32
N LYS A 386 -10.63 -15.59 -0.51
CA LYS A 386 -11.87 -16.41 -0.54
C LYS A 386 -13.09 -15.59 -0.11
N TYR A 387 -12.94 -14.73 0.89
CA TYR A 387 -14.01 -13.92 1.48
C TYR A 387 -13.80 -12.42 1.25
N ALA A 388 -13.29 -12.05 0.08
CA ALA A 388 -12.91 -10.66 -0.21
C ALA A 388 -14.08 -9.68 -0.15
N ASP A 389 -15.26 -10.11 -0.59
CA ASP A 389 -16.48 -9.30 -0.61
C ASP A 389 -17.09 -9.18 0.80
N GLU A 390 -17.08 -10.26 1.58
CA GLU A 390 -17.63 -10.33 2.94
C GLU A 390 -16.75 -9.56 3.94
N LEU A 391 -15.44 -9.60 3.76
CA LEU A 391 -14.47 -8.94 4.64
C LEU A 391 -14.26 -7.46 4.33
N ASN A 392 -14.81 -6.96 3.22
CA ASN A 392 -14.59 -5.58 2.76
C ASN A 392 -13.10 -5.19 2.78
N VAL A 393 -12.24 -6.11 2.32
CA VAL A 393 -10.78 -5.96 2.38
C VAL A 393 -10.34 -4.78 1.55
N LYS A 394 -9.79 -3.76 2.17
CA LYS A 394 -9.12 -2.69 1.44
C LYS A 394 -7.81 -3.23 0.85
N LYS A 395 -7.70 -3.21 -0.49
CA LYS A 395 -6.48 -3.57 -1.24
C LYS A 395 -5.40 -2.51 -1.08
N ARG A 396 -4.95 -2.18 0.16
CA ARG A 396 -3.93 -1.14 0.31
C ARG A 396 -2.86 -1.52 1.33
N THR A 397 -1.65 -1.59 0.83
CA THR A 397 -0.40 -1.44 1.59
C THR A 397 -0.35 -0.04 2.21
N GLU A 398 0.10 0.09 3.45
CA GLU A 398 0.49 1.41 3.99
C GLU A 398 1.67 1.93 3.17
N VAL A 399 1.40 2.77 2.21
CA VAL A 399 2.44 3.46 1.44
C VAL A 399 2.95 4.60 2.30
N VAL A 400 4.18 4.48 2.77
CA VAL A 400 4.90 5.64 3.32
C VAL A 400 5.38 6.48 2.15
N ILE A 401 4.71 7.60 1.89
CA ILE A 401 5.11 8.51 0.83
C ILE A 401 6.39 9.25 1.30
N PRO A 402 7.52 9.09 0.61
CA PRO A 402 8.73 9.83 0.90
C PRO A 402 8.50 11.34 0.88
N ALA A 403 9.20 12.09 1.72
CA ALA A 403 9.04 13.54 1.80
C ALA A 403 9.24 14.25 0.45
N LYS A 404 10.17 13.76 -0.38
CA LYS A 404 10.42 14.29 -1.73
C LYS A 404 9.22 14.20 -2.67
N LEU A 405 8.36 13.18 -2.49
CA LEU A 405 7.15 13.01 -3.32
C LEU A 405 5.95 13.82 -2.79
N LYS A 406 6.12 14.59 -1.72
CA LYS A 406 5.11 15.51 -1.17
C LYS A 406 5.41 16.97 -1.51
N ASP A 407 6.52 17.25 -2.16
CA ASP A 407 6.90 18.60 -2.52
C ASP A 407 6.02 19.11 -3.67
N ALA A 408 5.17 20.06 -3.35
CA ALA A 408 4.26 20.69 -4.30
C ALA A 408 4.96 21.47 -5.42
N ASN A 409 6.29 21.69 -5.38
CA ASN A 409 7.05 22.25 -6.48
C ASN A 409 7.30 21.25 -7.62
N GLY A 410 7.15 19.95 -7.37
CA GLY A 410 7.23 18.90 -8.37
C GLY A 410 6.03 18.87 -9.34
N ILE A 411 6.02 17.89 -10.23
CA ILE A 411 4.92 17.64 -11.16
C ILE A 411 3.93 16.69 -10.47
N LYS A 412 2.66 17.10 -10.37
CA LYS A 412 1.62 16.25 -9.79
C LYS A 412 1.36 15.02 -10.67
N ILE A 413 1.61 13.83 -10.13
CA ILE A 413 1.42 12.56 -10.84
C ILE A 413 0.15 11.82 -10.42
N GLY A 414 -0.44 12.19 -9.28
CA GLY A 414 -1.66 11.56 -8.78
C GLY A 414 -1.91 11.85 -7.31
N GLN A 415 -2.75 11.01 -6.72
CA GLN A 415 -3.07 11.03 -5.29
C GLN A 415 -2.86 9.65 -4.69
N ALA A 416 -2.24 9.59 -3.54
CA ALA A 416 -2.19 8.39 -2.71
C ALA A 416 -3.12 8.55 -1.52
N GLU A 417 -3.86 7.51 -1.21
CA GLU A 417 -4.71 7.47 -0.03
C GLU A 417 -3.92 6.84 1.12
N VAL A 418 -3.63 7.62 2.14
CA VAL A 418 -2.91 7.19 3.33
C VAL A 418 -3.80 7.46 4.53
N LYS A 419 -4.21 6.42 5.25
CA LYS A 419 -5.09 6.54 6.44
C LYS A 419 -6.39 7.32 6.19
N ASP A 420 -7.05 7.03 5.07
CA ASP A 420 -8.28 7.71 4.61
C ASP A 420 -8.09 9.20 4.20
N GLU A 421 -6.87 9.73 4.23
CA GLU A 421 -6.53 11.04 3.69
C GLU A 421 -5.96 10.90 2.28
N LYS A 422 -6.46 11.69 1.34
CA LYS A 422 -5.91 11.79 -0.01
C LYS A 422 -4.75 12.78 0.01
N ILE A 423 -3.55 12.28 -0.26
CA ILE A 423 -2.33 13.08 -0.30
C ILE A 423 -1.89 13.18 -1.76
N ASP A 424 -1.69 14.39 -2.24
CA ASP A 424 -1.13 14.64 -3.57
C ASP A 424 0.32 14.14 -3.64
N VAL A 425 0.65 13.45 -4.72
CA VAL A 425 1.97 12.91 -4.98
C VAL A 425 2.60 13.61 -6.17
N TYR A 426 3.83 14.06 -5.98
CA TYR A 426 4.56 14.87 -6.95
C TYR A 426 5.85 14.19 -7.38
N MET A 427 6.19 14.30 -8.66
CA MET A 427 7.49 13.91 -9.20
C MET A 427 8.48 15.05 -8.99
N PRO A 428 9.60 14.83 -8.27
CA PRO A 428 10.60 15.86 -8.04
C PRO A 428 11.30 16.29 -9.34
N THR A 429 11.48 17.59 -9.53
CA THR A 429 12.18 18.20 -10.70
C THR A 429 13.53 18.81 -10.34
N ASP A 430 13.92 18.78 -9.07
CA ASP A 430 15.12 19.38 -8.50
C ASP A 430 16.44 18.76 -9.03
N ASN A 431 16.39 17.50 -9.44
CA ASN A 431 17.55 16.78 -9.98
C ASN A 431 17.32 16.40 -11.45
N PRO A 432 17.87 17.18 -12.42
CA PRO A 432 17.73 16.91 -13.84
C PRO A 432 18.21 15.51 -14.27
N ASP A 433 19.31 15.01 -13.69
CA ASP A 433 19.83 13.68 -14.00
C ASP A 433 18.87 12.55 -13.65
N SER A 434 18.06 12.74 -12.62
CA SER A 434 17.01 11.79 -12.24
C SER A 434 15.74 12.00 -13.04
N PHE A 435 15.36 13.27 -13.24
CA PHE A 435 14.10 13.65 -13.86
C PHE A 435 14.04 13.28 -15.35
N TYR A 436 15.13 13.52 -16.12
CA TYR A 436 15.17 13.20 -17.56
C TYR A 436 15.64 11.78 -17.88
N ARG A 437 15.64 10.84 -16.92
CA ARG A 437 15.93 9.42 -17.21
C ARG A 437 14.85 8.73 -18.05
N GLY A 438 13.67 9.30 -18.07
CA GLY A 438 12.51 8.74 -18.72
C GLY A 438 11.61 7.91 -17.80
N TYR A 439 10.42 7.64 -18.29
CA TYR A 439 9.35 7.00 -17.52
C TYR A 439 8.62 5.96 -18.38
N THR A 440 8.33 4.80 -17.81
CA THR A 440 7.50 3.77 -18.45
C THR A 440 6.17 3.66 -17.73
N PHE A 441 5.08 3.65 -18.47
CA PHE A 441 3.70 3.48 -18.01
C PHE A 441 3.19 2.14 -18.54
N ILE A 442 3.12 1.13 -17.68
CA ILE A 442 2.89 -0.26 -18.04
C ILE A 442 1.54 -0.72 -17.47
N GLY A 443 0.67 -1.25 -18.31
CA GLY A 443 -0.62 -1.78 -17.84
C GLY A 443 -1.54 -2.16 -18.99
N GLY A 444 -2.61 -2.88 -18.68
CA GLY A 444 -3.61 -3.32 -19.64
C GLY A 444 -4.34 -2.17 -20.35
N GLN A 445 -5.13 -2.49 -21.36
CA GLN A 445 -5.99 -1.52 -22.03
C GLN A 445 -7.00 -0.95 -21.02
N GLY A 446 -7.22 0.37 -21.04
CA GLY A 446 -8.14 1.05 -20.11
C GLY A 446 -7.61 1.22 -18.68
N ALA A 447 -6.38 0.81 -18.35
CA ALA A 447 -5.79 0.92 -17.01
C ALA A 447 -5.45 2.35 -16.57
N GLY A 448 -5.52 3.35 -17.46
CA GLY A 448 -5.29 4.76 -17.15
C GLY A 448 -3.92 5.30 -17.55
N LYS A 449 -3.10 4.55 -18.30
CA LYS A 449 -1.77 4.99 -18.78
C LYS A 449 -1.82 6.33 -19.50
N ASP A 450 -2.73 6.47 -20.47
CA ASP A 450 -2.89 7.69 -21.28
C ASP A 450 -3.26 8.88 -20.40
N THR A 451 -4.17 8.68 -19.44
CA THR A 451 -4.57 9.72 -18.49
C THR A 451 -3.37 10.19 -17.66
N ALA A 452 -2.50 9.26 -17.21
CA ALA A 452 -1.31 9.62 -16.46
C ALA A 452 -0.31 10.42 -17.30
N ILE A 453 -0.08 10.04 -18.57
CA ILE A 453 0.81 10.78 -19.47
C ILE A 453 0.22 12.16 -19.80
N ILE A 454 -1.08 12.24 -20.10
CA ILE A 454 -1.76 13.52 -20.37
C ILE A 454 -1.57 14.48 -19.20
N ASN A 455 -1.83 14.01 -17.97
CA ASN A 455 -1.67 14.83 -16.77
C ASN A 455 -0.20 15.26 -16.59
N PHE A 456 0.75 14.35 -16.81
CA PHE A 456 2.17 14.65 -16.73
C PHE A 456 2.56 15.76 -17.73
N VAL A 457 2.15 15.64 -18.99
CA VAL A 457 2.43 16.63 -20.04
C VAL A 457 1.85 18.00 -19.67
N ILE A 458 0.56 18.02 -19.27
CA ILE A 458 -0.14 19.27 -18.92
C ILE A 458 0.52 19.96 -17.72
N GLU A 459 0.76 19.24 -16.64
CA GLU A 459 1.35 19.78 -15.42
C GLU A 459 2.79 20.26 -15.67
N ALA A 460 3.60 19.46 -16.36
CA ALA A 460 4.99 19.78 -16.64
C ALA A 460 5.12 21.00 -17.57
N ASN A 461 4.26 21.10 -18.59
CA ASN A 461 4.25 22.25 -19.48
C ASN A 461 3.78 23.53 -18.78
N LYS A 462 2.60 23.49 -18.12
CA LYS A 462 2.03 24.66 -17.44
C LYS A 462 2.91 25.19 -16.32
N LYS A 463 3.52 24.31 -15.54
CA LYS A 463 4.22 24.70 -14.32
C LYS A 463 5.71 24.97 -14.52
N HIS A 464 6.35 24.23 -15.42
CA HIS A 464 7.79 24.29 -15.61
C HIS A 464 8.21 24.71 -17.02
N GLY A 465 7.26 24.97 -17.94
CA GLY A 465 7.56 25.35 -19.33
C GLY A 465 8.30 24.26 -20.11
N ILE A 466 8.18 22.98 -19.69
CA ILE A 466 8.85 21.86 -20.36
C ILE A 466 8.22 21.63 -21.73
N SER A 467 9.06 21.48 -22.76
CA SER A 467 8.61 21.14 -24.11
C SER A 467 8.32 19.65 -24.25
N PHE A 468 7.35 19.33 -25.10
CA PHE A 468 7.02 17.95 -25.43
C PHE A 468 6.93 17.73 -26.93
N ILE A 469 7.47 16.60 -27.37
CA ILE A 469 7.22 16.09 -28.73
C ILE A 469 6.30 14.88 -28.57
N VAL A 470 5.13 14.97 -29.20
CA VAL A 470 4.06 13.96 -29.11
C VAL A 470 3.78 13.40 -30.49
N PRO A 471 4.59 12.43 -30.99
CA PRO A 471 4.28 11.73 -32.22
C PRO A 471 3.08 10.81 -31.97
N ASP A 472 1.98 11.02 -32.69
CA ASP A 472 0.73 10.28 -32.51
C ASP A 472 0.50 9.35 -33.72
N ALA A 473 0.84 8.07 -33.55
CA ALA A 473 0.57 7.04 -34.53
C ALA A 473 -0.80 6.37 -34.38
N ILE A 474 -1.47 6.60 -33.24
CA ILE A 474 -2.76 6.02 -32.87
C ILE A 474 -3.81 7.13 -32.84
N VAL A 475 -4.12 7.64 -34.02
CA VAL A 475 -5.09 8.75 -34.14
C VAL A 475 -6.51 8.25 -33.87
N GLU A 476 -7.04 8.60 -32.72
CA GLU A 476 -8.47 8.46 -32.37
C GLU A 476 -9.12 9.84 -32.45
N GLU A 477 -9.82 10.13 -33.55
CA GLU A 477 -10.40 11.46 -33.82
C GLU A 477 -11.23 12.00 -32.63
N GLY A 478 -10.78 13.12 -32.04
CA GLY A 478 -11.44 13.82 -30.94
C GLY A 478 -11.40 13.12 -29.57
N ARG A 479 -10.74 11.95 -29.44
CA ARG A 479 -10.69 11.16 -28.20
C ARG A 479 -9.29 10.71 -27.81
N GLY A 480 -8.33 10.81 -28.71
CA GLY A 480 -6.97 10.35 -28.53
C GLY A 480 -6.20 11.15 -27.46
N MET A 481 -5.02 10.64 -27.09
CA MET A 481 -4.10 11.30 -26.16
C MET A 481 -3.72 12.69 -26.67
N ALA A 482 -3.36 12.81 -27.95
CA ALA A 482 -2.95 14.05 -28.57
C ALA A 482 -4.07 15.12 -28.54
N ASP A 483 -5.32 14.75 -28.81
CA ASP A 483 -6.47 15.67 -28.76
C ASP A 483 -6.72 16.18 -27.36
N LYS A 484 -6.66 15.32 -26.36
CA LYS A 484 -6.84 15.71 -24.94
C LYS A 484 -5.72 16.63 -24.45
N ILE A 485 -4.48 16.43 -24.88
CA ILE A 485 -3.35 17.32 -24.57
C ILE A 485 -3.60 18.68 -25.23
N ARG A 486 -3.94 18.71 -26.52
CA ARG A 486 -4.24 19.94 -27.26
C ARG A 486 -5.34 20.76 -26.59
N ASP A 487 -6.46 20.11 -26.27
CA ASP A 487 -7.64 20.78 -25.73
C ASP A 487 -7.48 21.24 -24.27
N SER A 488 -6.44 20.76 -23.58
CA SER A 488 -6.15 21.08 -22.16
C SER A 488 -5.09 22.16 -21.97
N LEU A 489 -4.38 22.55 -23.01
CA LEU A 489 -3.35 23.57 -22.97
C LEU A 489 -3.76 24.82 -23.73
N PRO A 490 -3.19 26.01 -23.41
CA PRO A 490 -3.41 27.22 -24.18
C PRO A 490 -2.98 27.03 -25.63
N PRO A 491 -3.76 27.54 -26.62
CA PRO A 491 -3.47 27.37 -28.06
C PRO A 491 -2.05 27.87 -28.43
N GLU A 492 -1.57 28.92 -27.79
CA GLU A 492 -0.23 29.46 -27.99
C GLU A 492 0.90 28.49 -27.59
N ASN A 493 0.62 27.51 -26.74
CA ASN A 493 1.61 26.49 -26.33
C ASN A 493 1.60 25.26 -27.24
N ILE A 494 0.68 25.16 -28.17
CA ILE A 494 0.48 23.98 -29.01
C ILE A 494 0.92 24.24 -30.45
N ILE A 495 1.66 23.28 -30.99
CA ILE A 495 1.93 23.14 -32.41
C ILE A 495 1.32 21.77 -32.83
N ASP A 496 0.35 21.76 -33.71
CA ASP A 496 -0.31 20.53 -34.15
C ASP A 496 -0.06 20.33 -35.67
N LEU A 497 0.77 19.35 -36.01
CA LEU A 497 1.20 19.05 -37.37
C LEU A 497 0.57 17.72 -37.82
N ASN A 498 -0.24 17.78 -38.89
CA ASN A 498 -0.87 16.59 -39.47
C ASN A 498 -0.09 16.12 -40.72
N MET A 499 0.56 14.93 -40.61
CA MET A 499 1.33 14.36 -41.71
C MET A 499 0.47 13.69 -42.78
N ASN A 500 -0.83 13.65 -42.62
CA ASN A 500 -1.76 13.05 -43.55
C ASN A 500 -2.88 14.03 -43.98
N ASP A 501 -2.60 15.31 -43.92
CA ASP A 501 -3.50 16.33 -44.45
C ASP A 501 -3.40 16.34 -45.96
N ASP A 502 -4.55 16.40 -46.67
CA ASP A 502 -4.58 16.34 -48.14
C ASP A 502 -4.30 17.73 -48.78
N ASP A 503 -4.54 18.80 -48.05
CA ASP A 503 -4.35 20.17 -48.55
C ASP A 503 -3.00 20.76 -48.12
N TYR A 504 -2.47 20.34 -46.98
CA TYR A 504 -1.23 20.87 -46.43
C TYR A 504 -0.42 19.82 -45.68
N VAL A 505 0.77 19.55 -46.15
CA VAL A 505 1.74 18.65 -45.51
C VAL A 505 2.98 19.44 -45.12
N PRO A 506 3.29 19.53 -43.80
CA PRO A 506 4.48 20.27 -43.35
C PRO A 506 5.77 19.51 -43.67
N PRO A 507 6.87 20.19 -44.12
CA PRO A 507 8.18 19.58 -44.29
C PRO A 507 8.81 19.23 -42.95
N LEU A 508 9.49 18.06 -42.89
CA LEU A 508 10.13 17.58 -41.70
C LEU A 508 11.65 17.39 -41.80
N ASP A 509 12.31 18.01 -42.79
CA ASP A 509 13.76 17.90 -42.91
C ASP A 509 14.51 18.54 -41.69
N LEU A 510 15.83 18.49 -41.70
CA LEU A 510 16.70 19.00 -40.62
C LEU A 510 17.45 20.28 -41.05
N THR A 511 17.00 20.95 -42.08
CA THR A 511 17.72 22.08 -42.68
C THR A 511 17.92 23.22 -41.66
N GLU A 512 16.93 23.56 -40.86
CA GLU A 512 17.02 24.60 -39.86
C GLU A 512 18.12 24.32 -38.82
N VAL A 513 18.22 23.06 -38.39
CA VAL A 513 19.18 22.63 -37.35
C VAL A 513 20.61 22.59 -37.92
N VAL A 514 20.77 21.99 -39.10
CA VAL A 514 22.07 21.83 -39.74
C VAL A 514 22.64 23.21 -40.15
N THR A 515 21.77 24.09 -40.67
CA THR A 515 22.18 25.44 -41.08
C THR A 515 22.66 26.29 -39.89
N ALA A 516 21.93 26.22 -38.77
CA ALA A 516 22.26 26.96 -37.57
C ALA A 516 23.66 26.61 -36.99
N LEU A 517 24.16 25.41 -37.21
CA LEU A 517 25.39 24.88 -36.64
C LEU A 517 26.50 24.66 -37.67
N GLY A 518 26.23 24.95 -38.94
CA GLY A 518 27.21 24.89 -40.02
C GLY A 518 27.88 23.52 -40.16
N ARG A 519 29.22 23.50 -40.23
CA ARG A 519 29.98 22.27 -40.46
C ARG A 519 29.80 21.20 -39.40
N ASN A 520 29.63 21.60 -38.13
CA ASN A 520 29.41 20.64 -37.03
C ASN A 520 28.04 19.98 -37.17
N GLY A 521 27.01 20.75 -37.48
CA GLY A 521 25.66 20.24 -37.73
C GLY A 521 25.62 19.29 -38.93
N ALA A 522 26.28 19.65 -40.03
CA ALA A 522 26.38 18.79 -41.22
C ALA A 522 27.12 17.47 -40.94
N SER A 523 28.19 17.51 -40.11
CA SER A 523 28.91 16.29 -39.74
C SER A 523 28.06 15.38 -38.87
N ARG A 524 27.38 15.94 -37.85
CA ARG A 524 26.51 15.16 -36.99
C ARG A 524 25.33 14.55 -37.75
N PHE A 525 24.73 15.33 -38.63
CA PHE A 525 23.66 14.81 -39.49
C PHE A 525 24.15 13.63 -40.35
N ALA A 526 25.37 13.71 -40.91
CA ALA A 526 25.92 12.62 -41.71
C ALA A 526 26.15 11.35 -40.88
N ASP A 527 26.66 11.46 -39.68
CA ASP A 527 26.86 10.33 -38.78
C ASP A 527 25.52 9.62 -38.47
N GLU A 528 24.47 10.38 -38.15
CA GLU A 528 23.12 9.83 -37.85
C GLU A 528 22.44 9.25 -39.09
N MET A 529 22.79 9.71 -40.31
CA MET A 529 22.25 9.15 -41.55
C MET A 529 22.79 7.74 -41.83
N ILE A 530 24.00 7.39 -41.39
CA ILE A 530 24.55 6.03 -41.49
C ILE A 530 23.67 5.06 -40.67
N ASP A 531 23.35 5.42 -39.44
CA ASP A 531 22.48 4.63 -38.57
C ASP A 531 21.04 4.58 -39.10
N PHE A 532 20.49 5.71 -39.52
CA PHE A 532 19.13 5.78 -40.07
C PHE A 532 18.95 4.91 -41.33
N MET A 533 19.93 4.95 -42.24
CA MET A 533 19.94 4.15 -43.46
C MET A 533 20.40 2.71 -43.26
N GLN A 534 20.85 2.35 -42.05
CA GLN A 534 21.37 1.00 -41.75
C GLN A 534 22.44 0.50 -42.74
N ILE A 535 23.42 1.34 -42.99
CA ILE A 535 24.52 0.99 -43.93
C ILE A 535 25.87 0.87 -43.23
N GLU A 536 25.89 0.80 -41.92
CA GLU A 536 27.08 0.55 -41.10
C GLU A 536 27.83 -0.72 -41.57
N GLY A 537 29.15 -0.60 -41.73
CA GLY A 537 29.98 -1.69 -42.22
C GLY A 537 30.07 -1.82 -43.76
N LEU A 538 29.31 -1.01 -44.51
CA LEU A 538 29.40 -0.93 -45.96
C LEU A 538 30.38 0.19 -46.40
N ASN A 539 31.67 0.03 -46.16
CA ASN A 539 32.71 1.07 -46.24
C ASN A 539 32.61 2.04 -47.45
N ARG A 540 32.24 1.54 -48.64
CA ARG A 540 32.04 2.41 -49.81
C ARG A 540 30.79 3.25 -49.69
N SER A 541 29.65 2.64 -49.38
CA SER A 541 28.36 3.32 -49.22
C SER A 541 28.41 4.34 -48.10
N GLU A 542 29.05 4.02 -46.96
CA GLU A 542 29.23 4.96 -45.87
C GLU A 542 29.94 6.23 -46.30
N LYS A 543 31.02 6.14 -47.07
CA LYS A 543 31.74 7.32 -47.56
C LYS A 543 30.85 8.20 -48.45
N TYR A 544 30.15 7.60 -49.43
CA TYR A 544 29.30 8.36 -50.35
C TYR A 544 28.09 8.97 -49.61
N LEU A 545 27.48 8.25 -48.68
CA LEU A 545 26.40 8.79 -47.86
C LEU A 545 26.88 9.93 -46.98
N THR A 546 28.05 9.79 -46.36
CA THR A 546 28.65 10.82 -45.50
C THR A 546 28.89 12.11 -46.26
N ASP A 547 29.48 12.01 -47.47
CA ASP A 547 29.78 13.18 -48.29
C ASP A 547 28.47 13.83 -48.82
N ALA A 548 27.49 13.04 -49.28
CA ALA A 548 26.19 13.54 -49.71
C ALA A 548 25.40 14.19 -48.57
N ALA A 549 25.38 13.57 -47.41
CA ALA A 549 24.67 14.09 -46.22
C ALA A 549 25.29 15.41 -45.74
N LYS A 550 26.63 15.52 -45.68
CA LYS A 550 27.29 16.79 -45.36
C LYS A 550 27.00 17.91 -46.36
N ALA A 551 26.77 17.57 -47.61
CA ALA A 551 26.52 18.52 -48.69
C ALA A 551 25.00 18.85 -48.85
N SER A 552 24.10 18.02 -48.28
CA SER A 552 22.64 18.09 -48.47
C SER A 552 21.98 19.23 -47.67
N ASN A 553 22.71 19.86 -46.77
CA ASN A 553 22.19 20.86 -45.83
C ASN A 553 21.03 20.36 -44.96
N GLY A 554 21.10 19.10 -44.50
CA GLY A 554 20.08 18.48 -43.63
C GLY A 554 18.84 17.97 -44.33
N SER A 555 18.79 18.00 -45.64
CA SER A 555 17.66 17.48 -46.42
C SER A 555 17.91 16.06 -46.93
N LEU A 556 17.00 15.15 -46.58
CA LEU A 556 17.06 13.76 -47.05
C LEU A 556 16.85 13.67 -48.57
N PHE A 557 15.98 14.52 -49.11
CA PHE A 557 15.73 14.59 -50.55
C PHE A 557 16.97 15.09 -51.32
N ASN A 558 17.69 16.08 -50.78
CA ASN A 558 18.91 16.56 -51.37
C ASN A 558 20.04 15.50 -51.38
N ILE A 559 20.07 14.60 -50.39
CA ILE A 559 21.00 13.43 -50.46
C ILE A 559 20.75 12.62 -51.72
N LYS A 560 19.48 12.32 -52.00
CA LYS A 560 19.07 11.58 -53.22
C LYS A 560 19.49 12.36 -54.48
N ARG A 561 19.21 13.64 -54.54
CA ARG A 561 19.55 14.49 -55.70
C ARG A 561 21.05 14.61 -55.91
N ILE A 562 21.85 14.73 -54.90
CA ILE A 562 23.31 14.77 -55.00
C ILE A 562 23.86 13.49 -55.61
N ILE A 563 23.22 12.34 -55.40
CA ILE A 563 23.63 11.05 -55.92
C ILE A 563 23.16 10.85 -57.35
N GLU A 564 21.92 11.16 -57.66
CA GLU A 564 21.25 10.84 -58.96
C GLU A 564 21.36 11.95 -60.02
N ASP A 565 21.37 13.21 -59.59
CA ASP A 565 21.26 14.41 -60.43
C ASP A 565 22.64 15.10 -60.56
N GLU A 566 23.24 15.00 -61.72
CA GLU A 566 24.61 15.53 -61.99
C GLU A 566 24.62 17.07 -61.95
N ASP A 567 23.59 17.69 -62.48
CA ASP A 567 23.45 19.16 -62.51
C ASP A 567 23.29 19.69 -61.06
N PHE A 568 22.42 19.09 -60.27
CA PHE A 568 22.27 19.46 -58.89
C PHE A 568 23.54 19.24 -58.04
N ARG A 569 24.28 18.15 -58.35
CA ARG A 569 25.58 17.88 -57.72
C ARG A 569 26.59 18.96 -58.06
N ALA A 570 26.63 19.38 -59.38
CA ALA A 570 27.53 20.44 -59.83
C ALA A 570 27.20 21.78 -59.11
N ASP A 571 25.92 22.17 -59.06
CA ASP A 571 25.46 23.37 -58.32
C ASP A 571 25.84 23.31 -56.85
N THR A 572 25.75 22.12 -56.21
CA THR A 572 26.12 21.89 -54.81
C THR A 572 27.62 22.06 -54.62
N ILE A 573 28.44 21.59 -55.55
CA ILE A 573 29.89 21.75 -55.51
C ILE A 573 30.26 23.22 -55.62
N GLU A 574 29.63 23.97 -56.55
CA GLU A 574 29.85 25.42 -56.69
C GLU A 574 29.49 26.15 -55.38
N ARG A 575 28.35 25.86 -54.77
CA ARG A 575 27.94 26.38 -53.49
C ARG A 575 28.94 26.09 -52.38
N LEU A 576 29.47 24.86 -52.30
CA LEU A 576 30.50 24.47 -51.32
C LEU A 576 31.81 25.23 -51.51
N ILE A 577 32.21 25.46 -52.74
CA ILE A 577 33.40 26.30 -53.07
C ILE A 577 33.19 27.75 -52.59
N LYS A 578 32.03 28.32 -52.91
CA LYS A 578 31.69 29.72 -52.48
C LYS A 578 31.62 29.85 -50.97
N SER A 579 31.19 28.80 -50.23
CA SER A 579 31.17 28.80 -48.79
C SER A 579 32.50 28.43 -48.11
N GLY A 580 33.55 28.20 -48.90
CA GLY A 580 34.89 27.84 -48.40
C GLY A 580 35.05 26.39 -47.94
N ASN A 581 34.09 25.49 -48.27
CA ASN A 581 34.18 24.06 -47.95
C ASN A 581 34.85 23.26 -49.08
N ILE A 582 36.12 23.67 -49.38
CA ILE A 582 36.88 23.17 -50.51
C ILE A 582 37.16 21.66 -50.44
N ARG A 583 37.29 21.10 -49.22
CA ARG A 583 37.59 19.66 -49.05
C ARG A 583 36.38 18.82 -49.51
N LEU A 584 35.18 19.14 -49.00
CA LEU A 584 33.97 18.42 -49.38
C LEU A 584 33.64 18.57 -50.88
N ALA A 585 33.88 19.79 -51.43
CA ALA A 585 33.74 20.01 -52.88
C ALA A 585 34.66 19.12 -53.69
N LYS A 586 35.93 18.97 -53.30
CA LYS A 586 36.89 18.04 -53.96
C LYS A 586 36.46 16.57 -53.82
N ASP A 587 35.94 16.18 -52.65
CA ASP A 587 35.45 14.81 -52.44
C ASP A 587 34.30 14.51 -53.41
N LEU A 588 33.29 15.38 -53.57
CA LEU A 588 32.19 15.25 -54.52
C LEU A 588 32.66 15.27 -55.97
N LEU A 589 33.62 16.13 -56.35
CA LEU A 589 34.21 16.17 -57.68
C LEU A 589 34.89 14.85 -58.05
N SER A 590 35.43 14.13 -57.06
CA SER A 590 36.10 12.82 -57.29
C SER A 590 35.15 11.68 -57.59
N TRP A 591 33.85 11.86 -57.49
CA TRP A 591 32.86 10.80 -57.71
C TRP A 591 32.78 10.32 -59.16
N GLY A 592 32.90 11.26 -60.14
CA GLY A 592 32.79 10.98 -61.56
C GLY A 592 31.37 11.08 -62.11
N ASP A 593 31.13 10.42 -63.25
CA ASP A 593 29.82 10.44 -63.93
C ASP A 593 28.75 9.65 -63.16
N ASN A 594 27.45 9.89 -63.51
CA ASN A 594 26.32 9.31 -62.84
C ASN A 594 26.32 7.78 -62.83
N ASP A 595 26.71 7.11 -63.89
CA ASP A 595 26.71 5.65 -63.96
C ASP A 595 27.66 5.04 -62.94
N LYS A 596 28.82 5.65 -62.76
CA LYS A 596 29.80 5.24 -61.75
C LYS A 596 29.31 5.51 -60.33
N VAL A 597 28.65 6.66 -60.11
CA VAL A 597 28.08 7.02 -58.83
C VAL A 597 26.95 6.08 -58.45
N ALA A 598 25.99 5.83 -59.37
CA ALA A 598 24.82 4.95 -59.13
C ALA A 598 25.27 3.56 -58.70
N ASN A 599 26.25 2.96 -59.44
CA ASN A 599 26.78 1.64 -59.09
C ASN A 599 27.48 1.58 -57.74
N LYS A 600 28.09 2.66 -57.29
CA LYS A 600 28.75 2.75 -55.96
C LYS A 600 27.78 3.05 -54.81
N CYS A 601 26.65 3.68 -55.12
CA CYS A 601 25.62 4.11 -54.18
C CYS A 601 24.36 3.25 -54.24
N ASP A 602 24.39 2.10 -54.91
CA ASP A 602 23.24 1.21 -55.09
C ASP A 602 22.48 0.92 -53.76
N ALA A 603 23.22 0.58 -52.72
CA ALA A 603 22.64 0.31 -51.41
C ALA A 603 21.93 1.54 -50.79
N ILE A 604 22.43 2.73 -51.06
CA ILE A 604 21.82 3.99 -50.56
C ILE A 604 20.59 4.32 -51.39
N LEU A 605 20.72 4.25 -52.72
CA LEU A 605 19.64 4.54 -53.67
C LEU A 605 18.46 3.60 -53.49
N TYR A 606 18.72 2.29 -53.26
CA TYR A 606 17.67 1.33 -52.97
C TYR A 606 16.82 1.77 -51.78
N ARG A 607 17.47 2.20 -50.68
CA ARG A 607 16.76 2.66 -49.46
C ARG A 607 16.02 3.99 -49.70
N LEU A 608 16.67 4.95 -50.36
CA LEU A 608 16.06 6.23 -50.70
C LEU A 608 14.88 6.08 -51.66
N ASN A 609 15.01 5.23 -52.68
CA ASN A 609 13.93 4.95 -53.62
C ASN A 609 12.75 4.23 -52.97
N ARG A 610 13.02 3.32 -52.02
CA ARG A 610 11.95 2.69 -51.23
C ARG A 610 11.26 3.72 -50.30
N PHE A 611 12.03 4.64 -49.72
CA PHE A 611 11.50 5.73 -48.89
C PHE A 611 10.62 6.66 -49.72
N PHE A 612 11.14 7.25 -50.79
CA PHE A 612 10.44 8.19 -51.68
C PHE A 612 9.47 7.53 -52.65
N GLY A 613 9.38 6.22 -52.70
CA GLY A 613 8.34 5.48 -53.42
C GLY A 613 6.94 5.59 -52.75
N ASN A 614 6.88 6.07 -51.51
CA ASN A 614 5.65 6.46 -50.86
C ASN A 614 5.38 7.94 -51.16
N GLU A 615 4.27 8.26 -51.87
CA GLU A 615 3.93 9.62 -52.28
C GLU A 615 3.86 10.61 -51.12
N ARG A 616 3.31 10.22 -49.97
CA ARG A 616 3.21 11.06 -48.81
C ARG A 616 4.58 11.39 -48.18
N LEU A 617 5.49 10.43 -48.12
CA LEU A 617 6.87 10.68 -47.68
C LEU A 617 7.59 11.58 -48.69
N TYR A 618 7.34 11.41 -49.98
CA TYR A 618 7.89 12.30 -50.99
C TYR A 618 7.38 13.75 -50.76
N ASP A 619 6.08 13.94 -50.56
CA ASP A 619 5.48 15.28 -50.28
C ASP A 619 6.09 15.91 -49.04
N ILE A 620 6.30 15.17 -47.95
CA ILE A 620 6.87 15.69 -46.72
C ILE A 620 8.32 16.14 -46.89
N PHE A 621 9.15 15.40 -47.60
CA PHE A 621 10.60 15.63 -47.62
C PHE A 621 11.14 16.30 -48.90
N ALA A 622 10.37 16.34 -50.00
CA ALA A 622 10.77 16.97 -51.23
C ALA A 622 10.45 18.49 -51.31
N GLN A 623 9.80 18.99 -50.27
CA GLN A 623 9.45 20.41 -50.16
C GLN A 623 10.66 21.28 -49.76
N LYS A 624 10.54 22.58 -50.02
CA LYS A 624 11.48 23.55 -49.45
C LYS A 624 11.23 23.72 -47.98
N PRO A 625 12.27 23.89 -47.16
CA PRO A 625 12.12 24.20 -45.74
C PRO A 625 11.27 25.46 -45.55
N LEU A 626 10.42 25.42 -44.52
CA LEU A 626 9.64 26.57 -44.09
C LEU A 626 10.30 27.16 -42.83
N PRO A 627 10.71 28.42 -42.83
CA PRO A 627 11.35 29.08 -41.69
C PRO A 627 10.50 29.07 -40.40
N GLU A 628 9.18 29.00 -40.56
CA GLU A 628 8.21 28.98 -39.46
C GLU A 628 8.22 27.63 -38.71
N LEU A 629 8.71 26.55 -39.35
CA LEU A 629 8.76 25.21 -38.76
C LEU A 629 10.12 25.01 -38.06
N ASP A 630 10.36 25.75 -36.99
CA ASP A 630 11.61 25.72 -36.23
C ASP A 630 11.43 24.96 -34.92
N PHE A 631 11.79 23.68 -34.92
CA PHE A 631 11.75 22.79 -33.74
C PHE A 631 12.64 23.27 -32.60
N ARG A 632 13.82 23.85 -32.93
CA ARG A 632 14.74 24.37 -31.94
C ARG A 632 14.10 25.54 -31.18
N LYS A 633 13.52 26.50 -31.90
CA LYS A 633 12.78 27.64 -31.34
C LYS A 633 11.61 27.16 -30.49
N TRP A 634 10.80 26.24 -30.99
CA TRP A 634 9.65 25.71 -30.24
C TRP A 634 10.03 25.01 -28.93
N MET A 635 11.16 24.23 -28.96
CA MET A 635 11.67 23.63 -27.73
C MET A 635 12.16 24.67 -26.73
N MET A 636 12.79 25.75 -27.17
CA MET A 636 13.19 26.87 -26.32
C MET A 636 11.99 27.61 -25.71
N GLU A 637 10.91 27.74 -26.45
CA GLU A 637 9.67 28.37 -26.01
C GLU A 637 8.79 27.47 -25.16
N GLY A 638 9.17 26.22 -24.94
CA GLY A 638 8.41 25.25 -24.14
C GLY A 638 7.11 24.79 -24.82
N LYS A 639 7.06 24.75 -26.15
CA LYS A 639 5.86 24.30 -26.89
C LYS A 639 5.66 22.79 -26.76
N VAL A 640 4.41 22.38 -26.87
CA VAL A 640 4.01 20.99 -27.06
C VAL A 640 3.74 20.77 -28.54
N ILE A 641 4.60 19.99 -29.18
CA ILE A 641 4.58 19.73 -30.61
C ILE A 641 3.93 18.35 -30.84
N ILE A 642 2.70 18.36 -31.29
CA ILE A 642 1.92 17.19 -31.68
C ILE A 642 2.21 16.92 -33.17
N ILE A 643 2.58 15.68 -33.51
CA ILE A 643 2.83 15.27 -34.88
C ILE A 643 1.98 14.06 -35.18
N ARG A 644 0.91 14.26 -35.92
CA ARG A 644 -0.04 13.19 -36.24
C ARG A 644 0.44 12.37 -37.41
N VAL A 645 0.65 11.06 -37.15
CA VAL A 645 1.16 10.08 -38.10
C VAL A 645 0.16 8.92 -38.22
N PRO A 646 -1.05 9.15 -38.75
CA PRO A 646 -2.12 8.14 -38.71
C PRO A 646 -1.80 6.93 -39.57
N ASN A 647 -1.79 5.75 -38.97
CA ASN A 647 -1.65 4.49 -39.68
C ASN A 647 -2.94 4.18 -40.48
N GLY A 648 -2.80 3.79 -41.75
CA GLY A 648 -3.92 3.32 -42.57
C GLY A 648 -4.69 4.37 -43.35
N ARG A 649 -4.34 5.68 -43.24
CA ARG A 649 -4.98 6.77 -44.01
C ARG A 649 -3.98 7.47 -44.92
N GLY A 650 -3.49 6.79 -45.97
CA GLY A 650 -2.46 7.32 -46.88
C GLY A 650 -1.01 7.01 -46.45
N LEU A 651 -0.77 6.80 -45.17
CA LEU A 651 0.50 6.31 -44.64
C LEU A 651 0.37 4.81 -44.33
N GLY A 652 1.09 3.94 -45.05
CA GLY A 652 1.19 2.53 -44.75
C GLY A 652 2.12 2.28 -43.53
N GLU A 653 2.07 1.10 -42.95
CA GLU A 653 2.85 0.70 -41.75
C GLU A 653 4.34 1.06 -41.87
N HIS A 654 4.96 0.83 -43.05
CA HIS A 654 6.36 1.16 -43.25
C HIS A 654 6.64 2.65 -43.22
N ALA A 655 5.75 3.49 -43.77
CA ALA A 655 5.88 4.95 -43.73
C ALA A 655 5.73 5.47 -42.32
N VAL A 656 4.78 4.92 -41.54
CA VAL A 656 4.60 5.27 -40.13
C VAL A 656 5.86 4.95 -39.33
N LYS A 657 6.40 3.73 -39.44
CA LYS A 657 7.67 3.34 -38.77
C LYS A 657 8.82 4.27 -39.13
N THR A 658 8.90 4.63 -40.38
CA THR A 658 9.96 5.53 -40.88
C THR A 658 9.79 6.95 -40.35
N LEU A 659 8.57 7.51 -40.36
CA LEU A 659 8.29 8.82 -39.80
C LEU A 659 8.52 8.88 -38.28
N MET A 660 8.10 7.86 -37.55
CA MET A 660 8.35 7.77 -36.11
C MET A 660 9.84 7.76 -35.79
N HIS A 661 10.63 7.01 -36.56
CA HIS A 661 12.09 7.03 -36.44
C HIS A 661 12.66 8.42 -36.78
N TRP A 662 12.21 9.03 -37.88
CA TRP A 662 12.69 10.34 -38.30
C TRP A 662 12.34 11.46 -37.31
N ILE A 663 11.11 11.51 -36.80
CA ILE A 663 10.68 12.48 -35.79
C ILE A 663 11.53 12.34 -34.52
N THR A 664 11.78 11.09 -34.09
CA THR A 664 12.65 10.81 -32.95
C THR A 664 14.07 11.30 -33.21
N LEU A 665 14.59 11.03 -34.39
CA LEU A 665 15.92 11.46 -34.81
C LEU A 665 16.03 12.99 -34.89
N LYS A 666 15.03 13.65 -35.47
CA LYS A 666 14.96 15.13 -35.53
C LYS A 666 14.95 15.72 -34.13
N THR A 667 14.16 15.15 -33.22
CA THR A 667 14.12 15.57 -31.80
C THR A 667 15.49 15.40 -31.13
N PHE A 668 16.10 14.23 -31.29
CA PHE A 668 17.39 13.91 -30.69
C PHE A 668 18.52 14.81 -31.19
N ILE A 669 18.68 14.95 -32.50
CA ILE A 669 19.70 15.80 -33.12
C ILE A 669 19.49 17.26 -32.70
N THR A 670 18.26 17.78 -32.81
CA THR A 670 17.96 19.16 -32.41
C THR A 670 18.39 19.41 -30.97
N ARG A 671 18.06 18.51 -30.07
CA ARG A 671 18.39 18.67 -28.66
C ARG A 671 19.88 18.56 -28.37
N MET A 672 20.58 17.62 -29.00
CA MET A 672 22.02 17.44 -28.87
C MET A 672 22.84 18.64 -29.37
N LEU A 673 22.30 19.39 -30.30
CA LEU A 673 22.99 20.52 -30.95
C LEU A 673 22.62 21.88 -30.32
N MET A 674 21.67 21.94 -29.37
CA MET A 674 21.35 23.15 -28.60
C MET A 674 22.40 23.42 -27.52
N THR A 675 22.62 24.73 -27.23
CA THR A 675 23.48 25.12 -26.09
C THR A 675 22.83 24.81 -24.74
N LYS A 676 23.56 24.81 -23.65
CA LYS A 676 23.01 24.53 -22.32
C LYS A 676 21.96 25.55 -21.88
N GLU A 677 22.12 26.82 -22.30
CA GLU A 677 21.13 27.86 -22.06
C GLU A 677 19.82 27.59 -22.80
N GLU A 678 19.89 27.15 -24.06
CA GLU A 678 18.76 26.79 -24.88
C GLU A 678 18.05 25.54 -24.38
N GLN A 679 18.78 24.66 -23.72
CA GLN A 679 18.26 23.44 -23.11
C GLN A 679 17.59 23.68 -21.75
N SER A 680 17.53 24.92 -21.25
CA SER A 680 17.06 25.23 -19.88
C SER A 680 15.70 24.65 -19.53
N ASN A 681 14.75 24.76 -20.43
CA ASN A 681 13.36 24.29 -20.22
C ASN A 681 13.20 22.76 -20.20
N GLY A 682 14.15 22.05 -20.78
CA GLY A 682 14.03 20.60 -20.95
C GLY A 682 13.02 20.18 -22.03
N CYS A 683 13.04 18.89 -22.37
CA CYS A 683 12.16 18.32 -23.37
C CYS A 683 11.87 16.85 -23.07
N PHE A 684 10.65 16.39 -23.38
CA PHE A 684 10.30 14.98 -23.41
C PHE A 684 9.74 14.58 -24.77
N ILE A 685 10.04 13.36 -25.18
CA ILE A 685 9.34 12.72 -26.30
C ILE A 685 8.42 11.63 -25.78
N VAL A 686 7.22 11.53 -26.34
CA VAL A 686 6.18 10.57 -25.93
C VAL A 686 6.11 9.43 -26.93
N PHE A 687 6.27 8.19 -26.45
CA PHE A 687 6.09 6.98 -27.23
C PHE A 687 4.86 6.22 -26.72
N ASN A 688 3.74 6.42 -27.41
CA ASN A 688 2.50 5.72 -27.10
C ASN A 688 2.44 4.42 -27.93
N GLU A 689 2.34 3.28 -27.25
CA GLU A 689 2.30 1.94 -27.84
C GLU A 689 3.42 1.69 -28.88
N PRO A 690 4.71 1.88 -28.50
CA PRO A 690 5.84 1.70 -29.41
C PRO A 690 5.89 0.33 -30.06
N GLU A 691 5.31 -0.68 -29.45
CA GLU A 691 5.17 -2.03 -30.01
C GLU A 691 4.44 -2.07 -31.37
N GLN A 692 3.71 -1.03 -31.74
CA GLN A 692 3.01 -0.96 -33.03
C GLN A 692 3.89 -0.45 -34.18
N TYR A 693 4.91 0.36 -33.88
CA TYR A 693 5.76 1.01 -34.88
C TYR A 693 7.25 0.85 -34.64
N GLU A 694 7.64 0.04 -33.65
CA GLU A 694 9.05 -0.23 -33.35
C GLU A 694 9.79 -0.79 -34.57
N SER A 695 11.02 -0.33 -34.75
CA SER A 695 11.98 -0.83 -35.68
C SER A 695 13.35 -0.90 -35.00
N GLU A 696 14.29 -1.72 -35.54
CA GLU A 696 15.61 -1.86 -34.94
C GLU A 696 16.35 -0.52 -34.78
N GLY A 697 16.31 0.35 -35.79
CA GLY A 697 16.91 1.68 -35.73
C GLY A 697 16.24 2.58 -34.70
N LEU A 698 14.90 2.55 -34.65
CA LEU A 698 14.16 3.31 -33.66
C LEU A 698 14.44 2.84 -32.23
N SER A 699 14.49 1.53 -31.99
CA SER A 699 14.80 0.95 -30.67
C SER A 699 16.22 1.32 -30.20
N LYS A 700 17.20 1.31 -31.10
CA LYS A 700 18.56 1.79 -30.81
C LYS A 700 18.56 3.27 -30.41
N LEU A 701 17.81 4.09 -31.12
CA LEU A 701 17.70 5.52 -30.83
C LEU A 701 16.95 5.81 -29.52
N MET A 702 15.86 5.09 -29.24
CA MET A 702 15.14 5.14 -27.94
C MET A 702 16.09 4.80 -26.77
N GLY A 703 16.93 3.76 -26.93
CA GLY A 703 17.94 3.39 -25.95
C GLY A 703 18.98 4.50 -25.74
N ARG A 704 19.42 5.16 -26.81
CA ARG A 704 20.32 6.33 -26.73
C ARG A 704 19.69 7.52 -26.00
N ILE A 705 18.42 7.79 -26.22
CA ILE A 705 17.71 8.83 -25.47
C ILE A 705 17.72 8.50 -23.95
N GLY A 706 17.47 7.25 -23.58
CA GLY A 706 17.50 6.83 -22.17
C GLY A 706 18.88 6.97 -21.50
N THR A 707 19.97 6.78 -22.25
CA THR A 707 21.33 6.79 -21.71
C THR A 707 22.03 8.15 -21.86
N GLU A 708 21.87 8.81 -22.99
CA GLU A 708 22.57 10.06 -23.34
C GLU A 708 21.69 11.30 -23.16
N GLY A 709 20.37 11.18 -23.44
CA GLY A 709 19.45 12.31 -23.50
C GLY A 709 19.35 13.10 -22.22
N ARG A 710 19.46 12.46 -21.05
CA ARG A 710 19.40 13.13 -19.73
C ARG A 710 20.42 14.27 -19.59
N LYS A 711 21.60 14.12 -20.19
CA LYS A 711 22.66 15.15 -20.15
C LYS A 711 22.28 16.41 -20.93
N GLU A 712 21.39 16.23 -21.90
CA GLU A 712 20.86 17.28 -22.75
C GLU A 712 19.44 17.68 -22.33
N ARG A 713 19.01 17.28 -21.12
CA ARG A 713 17.66 17.45 -20.58
C ARG A 713 16.57 16.97 -21.55
N LEU A 714 16.85 15.85 -22.22
CA LEU A 714 15.89 15.12 -23.05
C LEU A 714 15.51 13.82 -22.36
N GLY A 715 14.24 13.67 -21.99
CA GLY A 715 13.68 12.44 -21.45
C GLY A 715 12.69 11.81 -22.43
N ALA A 716 12.21 10.63 -22.09
CA ALA A 716 11.16 9.96 -22.85
C ALA A 716 10.08 9.38 -21.94
N LEU A 717 8.82 9.42 -22.41
CA LEU A 717 7.66 8.78 -21.77
C LEU A 717 7.24 7.62 -22.68
N TYR A 718 7.19 6.42 -22.11
CA TYR A 718 6.82 5.22 -22.84
C TYR A 718 5.54 4.63 -22.28
N ALA A 719 4.48 4.47 -23.07
CA ALA A 719 3.27 3.76 -22.69
C ALA A 719 3.13 2.48 -23.48
N PHE A 720 3.04 1.33 -22.81
CA PHE A 720 2.83 0.04 -23.47
C PHE A 720 2.09 -0.95 -22.58
N HIS A 721 1.54 -2.01 -23.20
CA HIS A 721 0.66 -2.94 -22.50
C HIS A 721 1.43 -3.92 -21.61
N HIS A 722 2.50 -4.51 -22.13
CA HIS A 722 3.29 -5.52 -21.42
C HIS A 722 4.77 -5.38 -21.76
N TRP A 723 5.62 -5.55 -20.76
CA TRP A 723 7.07 -5.49 -20.93
C TRP A 723 7.60 -6.38 -22.06
N ASN A 724 7.07 -7.59 -22.14
CA ASN A 724 7.50 -8.60 -23.13
C ASN A 724 7.03 -8.29 -24.58
N LYS A 725 6.28 -7.23 -24.81
CA LYS A 725 5.89 -6.79 -26.17
C LYS A 725 6.97 -5.97 -26.84
N LEU A 726 7.85 -5.35 -26.07
CA LEU A 726 9.00 -4.61 -26.60
C LEU A 726 10.09 -5.57 -27.05
N SER A 727 10.92 -5.16 -28.02
CA SER A 727 12.08 -5.95 -28.41
C SER A 727 13.05 -6.18 -27.24
N PRO A 728 13.76 -7.31 -27.19
CA PRO A 728 14.73 -7.58 -26.11
C PRO A 728 15.78 -6.48 -25.97
N SER A 729 16.24 -5.92 -27.09
CA SER A 729 17.21 -4.82 -27.10
C SER A 729 16.65 -3.55 -26.44
N LEU A 730 15.40 -3.20 -26.71
CA LEU A 730 14.76 -2.04 -26.09
C LEU A 730 14.53 -2.28 -24.60
N GLN A 731 14.09 -3.48 -24.21
CA GLN A 731 13.94 -3.85 -22.80
C GLN A 731 15.24 -3.68 -22.02
N GLU A 732 16.34 -4.19 -22.54
CA GLU A 732 17.68 -4.09 -21.94
C GLU A 732 18.14 -2.63 -21.84
N ASN A 733 17.94 -1.84 -22.88
CA ASN A 733 18.29 -0.44 -22.92
C ASN A 733 17.49 0.41 -21.90
N LEU A 734 16.19 0.18 -21.78
CA LEU A 734 15.34 0.89 -20.81
C LEU A 734 15.72 0.51 -19.37
N GLN A 735 15.98 -0.76 -19.09
CA GLN A 735 16.45 -1.21 -17.78
C GLN A 735 17.83 -0.66 -17.44
N GLY A 736 18.77 -0.75 -18.38
CA GLY A 736 20.13 -0.22 -18.23
C GLY A 736 20.18 1.30 -18.08
N GLY A 737 19.26 2.04 -18.70
CA GLY A 737 19.10 3.47 -18.59
C GLY A 737 18.54 3.93 -17.22
N GLY A 738 18.00 3.02 -16.42
CA GLY A 738 17.40 3.33 -15.13
C GLY A 738 16.10 4.12 -15.24
N VAL A 739 15.29 3.81 -16.25
CA VAL A 739 13.97 4.40 -16.49
C VAL A 739 13.04 4.09 -15.32
N GLN A 740 12.29 5.08 -14.85
CA GLN A 740 11.33 4.91 -13.75
C GLN A 740 10.05 4.23 -14.26
N GLN A 741 9.50 3.31 -13.47
CA GLN A 741 8.37 2.49 -13.90
C GLN A 741 7.11 2.82 -13.11
N PHE A 742 6.01 3.07 -13.82
CA PHE A 742 4.65 3.15 -13.31
C PHE A 742 3.87 1.92 -13.77
N LEU A 743 3.33 1.18 -12.82
CA LEU A 743 2.53 -0.01 -13.05
C LEU A 743 1.06 0.30 -12.77
N PHE A 744 0.19 -0.03 -13.72
CA PHE A 744 -1.26 0.22 -13.67
C PHE A 744 -2.06 -1.08 -13.63
#